data_70ff84f7af8ad6510c6d6ee2025e2798
#
_entry.id   70ff84f7af8ad6510c6d6ee2025e2798
#
_cell.length_a   1.000
_cell.length_b   1.000
_cell.length_c   1.000
_cell.angle_alpha   90.00
_cell.angle_beta   90.00
_cell.angle_gamma   90.00
#
_symmetry.space_group_name_H-M   'P 1'
#
loop_
_entity.id
_entity.type
_entity.pdbx_description
1 polymer ?
#
loop_
_entity_poly.entity_id
_entity_poly.type
_entity_poly.pdbx_seq_one_letter_code
_entity_poly.pdbx_strand_id
1 'polypeptide(L)'
;MKKITFLLSLVFAFFWGGITASAQVQLGEALDRSTWSVSASSWCYDSGTIGNITDIKDGKTNTYWHSNWSASGTGLGGSMPEYFIVDLGEVKEISGFGYVPRNGGNGQCTSYKVYVSETPFDDVTIPATEASHKDAVKNKTGEVKAGTMSWDGGYKQTDVAFDANVMGRYVLFVTLDSDGQDPHKWASCAEFYVYAAYNTKAGLSKEIKELQYVVDNSGVNPGQYSAANSAAIATAIAKAQAVLNTEGATMTQYGEALNTLKAETNGLVVVNPLEAGYYMIVSGFKAFEEQQKVEKAMYAKAGAPAWKTLDQKDGSQYWQLKAVEGGFALYNLGREKYISGVGALGDETVLTFDNLTTPGDFNIKKGSEVFHALGHNSGAGVENNLTGWPGNSGTASAWVFRKVNYEDILPLVKEGLTEYADAQQATVEGYHKADPGFLSDISSVTAVIDNAKANSSSATTIKAIVDLRDALASDVQNALKALTKNPVTEGYYQIVSGLKAFKEKQGVEKAMYASASAPAWGTLNGNDATQYWYLKQVEGGFTAYNVGRETYIAGVGAVSDAAATLTFADLSGYGEFNIKLGANVLHANSHNSGAGAGSNIVNWGGNANSPSSWMLRKVEDIASLQPAFVVEARKPIMAAIAKVDVSALSGVNPGQVADTEALNNLLATSTANANAEENVKALLDMEGSFNTSFAALLNKIDTKKYYRIKNKKYGHYIGWKEGTSNTVKMNDDDKTAVDQIWQFVESDGKFKLLNVNAGTYLTNVAGGKENTTSLNAGGADYTVSVSDAPAFEILDGGKPVQEESNQNLNWWYDNDGNAKWYLIEATDIEVALNAAGTKSYATTYLPFSVSAAEGAELYTGELNGNVMNLTKSHTGVAAEQGIVLVGESSATKAVLTIGEGTATSKGLEGTLTPKAVEASAVLTLGKSGSEVGFFAFTGTQIGANKAYVEKTAGASAVMINFGEVTGIENAVAPEAANAPLYDLSGRRVVKAVKGGLYIQNGKKFIAR
;
A
#
# COMPACT_ATOMS: atom_id res chain seq x y z
N MET A 1 24.32 63.11 -34.06
CA MET A 1 23.89 62.31 -35.21
C MET A 1 25.02 61.38 -35.59
N LYS A 2 25.09 60.19 -35.06
CA LYS A 2 25.79 59.06 -35.70
C LYS A 2 24.98 57.83 -35.29
N LYS A 3 24.31 57.24 -36.28
CA LYS A 3 23.56 56.00 -36.15
C LYS A 3 24.56 54.86 -35.87
N ILE A 4 24.50 54.21 -34.74
CA ILE A 4 25.18 52.94 -34.52
C ILE A 4 24.11 51.87 -34.77
N THR A 5 24.17 51.26 -35.91
CA THR A 5 23.41 50.08 -36.29
C THR A 5 24.10 48.90 -35.64
N PHE A 6 23.48 48.38 -34.59
CA PHE A 6 23.93 47.09 -33.97
C PHE A 6 23.36 45.97 -34.83
N LEU A 7 24.21 45.36 -35.63
CA LEU A 7 23.90 44.18 -36.43
C LEU A 7 23.88 42.99 -35.49
N LEU A 8 22.67 42.52 -35.12
CA LEU A 8 22.51 41.19 -34.51
C LEU A 8 22.60 40.20 -35.68
N SER A 9 23.78 39.64 -35.91
CA SER A 9 23.96 38.53 -36.84
C SER A 9 23.44 37.24 -36.22
N LEU A 10 22.19 36.89 -36.56
CA LEU A 10 21.74 35.53 -36.54
C LEU A 10 22.50 34.81 -37.66
N VAL A 11 23.51 34.01 -37.33
CA VAL A 11 24.27 33.21 -38.26
C VAL A 11 23.41 32.03 -38.73
N PHE A 12 22.56 32.28 -39.75
CA PHE A 12 22.26 31.23 -40.69
C PHE A 12 23.44 31.23 -41.68
N ALA A 13 24.42 30.36 -41.42
CA ALA A 13 25.48 30.08 -42.35
C ALA A 13 24.92 29.36 -43.59
N PHE A 14 24.44 30.13 -44.61
CA PHE A 14 24.42 29.63 -45.94
C PHE A 14 25.86 29.73 -46.51
N PHE A 15 26.58 28.62 -46.44
CA PHE A 15 27.81 28.42 -47.21
C PHE A 15 27.43 28.21 -48.69
N TRP A 16 27.61 29.27 -49.53
CA TRP A 16 27.77 29.06 -50.95
C TRP A 16 29.29 29.05 -51.25
N GLY A 17 29.83 27.86 -51.32
CA GLY A 17 31.15 27.62 -51.86
C GLY A 17 31.14 26.22 -52.47
N GLY A 18 31.24 26.15 -53.79
CA GLY A 18 31.18 24.91 -54.55
C GLY A 18 32.24 23.90 -54.09
N ILE A 19 31.78 22.85 -53.48
CA ILE A 19 32.41 21.55 -53.41
C ILE A 19 31.28 20.59 -53.79
N THR A 20 31.57 19.58 -54.59
CA THR A 20 30.68 18.45 -54.84
C THR A 20 30.43 17.73 -53.55
N ALA A 21 29.53 18.25 -52.71
CA ALA A 21 29.01 17.55 -51.55
C ALA A 21 27.99 16.52 -52.10
N SER A 22 28.19 15.26 -51.86
CA SER A 22 27.09 14.30 -51.90
C SER A 22 25.97 14.94 -51.12
N ALA A 23 24.79 15.08 -51.72
CA ALA A 23 23.64 15.69 -51.05
C ALA A 23 23.38 14.90 -49.81
N GLN A 24 23.58 15.52 -48.65
CA GLN A 24 23.29 14.87 -47.36
C GLN A 24 21.81 14.54 -47.35
N VAL A 25 21.45 13.30 -46.99
CA VAL A 25 20.06 12.85 -46.93
C VAL A 25 19.30 13.76 -45.98
N GLN A 26 18.20 14.33 -46.45
CA GLN A 26 17.32 15.15 -45.62
C GLN A 26 16.36 14.25 -44.84
N LEU A 27 16.25 14.45 -43.54
CA LEU A 27 15.31 13.72 -42.72
C LEU A 27 13.86 14.10 -43.13
N GLY A 28 13.02 13.07 -43.24
CA GLY A 28 11.58 13.23 -43.37
C GLY A 28 10.87 13.30 -42.02
N GLU A 29 9.59 13.00 -42.01
CA GLU A 29 8.83 12.95 -40.76
C GLU A 29 9.19 11.73 -39.91
N ALA A 30 9.06 11.87 -38.59
CA ALA A 30 9.17 10.74 -37.68
C ALA A 30 7.99 9.76 -37.91
N LEU A 31 8.29 8.49 -38.05
CA LEU A 31 7.31 7.44 -38.23
C LEU A 31 6.49 7.26 -36.95
N ASP A 32 5.21 6.89 -37.10
CA ASP A 32 4.34 6.59 -35.95
C ASP A 32 4.88 5.38 -35.17
N ARG A 33 5.15 5.58 -33.90
CA ARG A 33 5.74 4.61 -32.99
C ARG A 33 4.70 3.71 -32.30
N SER A 34 3.41 4.01 -32.46
CA SER A 34 2.32 3.27 -31.77
C SER A 34 2.26 1.81 -32.18
N THR A 35 2.60 1.52 -33.42
CA THR A 35 2.56 0.18 -34.01
C THR A 35 3.85 -0.62 -33.88
N TRP A 36 4.92 -0.01 -33.37
CA TRP A 36 6.23 -0.67 -33.29
C TRP A 36 6.24 -1.77 -32.24
N SER A 37 6.89 -2.88 -32.54
CA SER A 37 7.38 -3.79 -31.52
C SER A 37 8.86 -3.58 -31.28
N VAL A 38 9.31 -3.70 -30.03
CA VAL A 38 10.68 -3.42 -29.62
C VAL A 38 11.22 -4.54 -28.73
N SER A 39 12.51 -4.84 -28.89
CA SER A 39 13.21 -5.83 -28.06
C SER A 39 14.65 -5.37 -27.85
N ALA A 40 15.26 -5.79 -26.74
CA ALA A 40 16.60 -5.36 -26.38
C ALA A 40 17.49 -6.54 -25.93
N SER A 41 18.81 -6.38 -26.10
CA SER A 41 19.82 -7.34 -25.65
C SER A 41 19.68 -7.67 -24.16
N SER A 42 19.38 -6.68 -23.37
CA SER A 42 19.14 -6.81 -21.93
C SER A 42 18.31 -5.61 -21.45
N TRP A 43 17.63 -5.77 -20.31
CA TRP A 43 17.02 -4.66 -19.61
C TRP A 43 16.80 -4.96 -18.13
N CYS A 44 16.74 -3.93 -17.31
CA CYS A 44 16.48 -4.03 -15.89
C CYS A 44 15.75 -2.76 -15.41
N TYR A 45 14.79 -2.92 -14.50
CA TYR A 45 14.14 -1.76 -13.90
C TYR A 45 15.13 -0.95 -13.06
N ASP A 46 15.17 0.35 -13.31
CA ASP A 46 15.95 1.31 -12.53
C ASP A 46 15.15 1.82 -11.32
N SER A 47 13.85 2.10 -11.54
CA SER A 47 12.94 2.58 -10.52
C SER A 47 11.51 2.13 -10.84
N GLY A 48 10.96 1.26 -10.04
CA GLY A 48 9.60 0.73 -10.25
C GLY A 48 9.43 0.02 -11.58
N THR A 49 8.79 0.67 -12.56
CA THR A 49 8.57 0.15 -13.92
C THR A 49 9.50 0.76 -14.97
N ILE A 50 10.33 1.76 -14.63
CA ILE A 50 11.26 2.43 -15.54
C ILE A 50 12.46 1.54 -15.80
N GLY A 51 12.88 1.42 -17.06
CA GLY A 51 14.02 0.61 -17.49
C GLY A 51 13.68 -0.39 -18.59
N ASN A 52 12.40 -0.58 -18.88
CA ASN A 52 11.93 -1.49 -19.90
C ASN A 52 12.23 -0.97 -21.31
N ILE A 53 12.42 -1.88 -22.28
CA ILE A 53 12.64 -1.47 -23.68
C ILE A 53 11.45 -0.71 -24.28
N THR A 54 10.24 -0.94 -23.82
CA THR A 54 9.05 -0.22 -24.32
C THR A 54 9.08 1.29 -24.02
N ASP A 55 9.89 1.70 -23.06
CA ASP A 55 10.01 3.10 -22.66
C ASP A 55 10.61 3.98 -23.77
N ILE A 56 11.38 3.41 -24.72
CA ILE A 56 11.98 4.16 -25.85
C ILE A 56 10.95 4.71 -26.85
N LYS A 57 9.68 4.36 -26.71
CA LYS A 57 8.61 4.76 -27.64
C LYS A 57 7.34 5.23 -26.94
N ASP A 58 7.35 5.47 -25.63
CA ASP A 58 6.16 5.82 -24.86
C ASP A 58 5.82 7.32 -24.87
N GLY A 59 6.67 8.13 -25.47
CA GLY A 59 6.49 9.59 -25.62
C GLY A 59 6.86 10.37 -24.36
N LYS A 60 7.54 9.75 -23.37
CA LYS A 60 7.91 10.38 -22.11
C LYS A 60 9.42 10.38 -21.92
N THR A 61 10.03 11.54 -21.87
CA THR A 61 11.49 11.66 -21.70
C THR A 61 12.00 11.34 -20.29
N ASN A 62 11.09 11.19 -19.30
CA ASN A 62 11.45 10.80 -17.94
C ASN A 62 11.37 9.29 -17.69
N THR A 63 10.91 8.51 -18.65
CA THR A 63 11.05 7.06 -18.72
C THR A 63 12.16 6.72 -19.72
N TYR A 64 12.78 5.57 -19.62
CA TYR A 64 13.89 5.17 -20.48
C TYR A 64 14.15 3.67 -20.41
N TRP A 65 14.62 3.08 -21.47
CA TRP A 65 15.26 1.78 -21.45
C TRP A 65 16.60 1.87 -20.73
N HIS A 66 16.89 0.90 -19.90
CA HIS A 66 18.20 0.71 -19.24
C HIS A 66 18.64 -0.73 -19.41
N SER A 67 19.83 -0.96 -19.97
CA SER A 67 20.38 -2.30 -20.07
C SER A 67 20.59 -2.94 -18.69
N ASN A 68 20.65 -4.26 -18.64
CA ASN A 68 20.69 -4.99 -17.38
C ASN A 68 21.94 -4.67 -16.55
N TRP A 69 21.74 -4.24 -15.33
CA TRP A 69 22.76 -3.93 -14.32
C TRP A 69 22.64 -4.76 -13.03
N SER A 70 21.64 -5.62 -12.95
CA SER A 70 21.26 -6.36 -11.75
C SER A 70 20.92 -7.81 -12.09
N ALA A 71 21.10 -8.73 -11.14
CA ALA A 71 20.70 -10.14 -11.29
C ALA A 71 19.19 -10.34 -11.51
N SER A 72 18.35 -9.32 -11.22
CA SER A 72 16.90 -9.34 -11.46
C SER A 72 16.50 -8.90 -12.87
N GLY A 73 17.44 -8.41 -13.69
CA GLY A 73 17.17 -8.00 -15.07
C GLY A 73 17.13 -9.17 -16.04
N THR A 74 16.85 -8.87 -17.32
CA THR A 74 16.79 -9.84 -18.41
C THR A 74 18.01 -9.71 -19.34
N GLY A 75 18.42 -10.79 -19.94
CA GLY A 75 19.54 -10.83 -20.88
C GLY A 75 20.92 -10.72 -20.23
N LEU A 76 21.97 -10.66 -21.06
CA LEU A 76 23.35 -10.58 -20.63
C LEU A 76 23.80 -9.11 -20.53
N GLY A 77 23.62 -8.51 -19.36
CA GLY A 77 24.04 -7.14 -19.09
C GLY A 77 25.50 -6.97 -18.66
N GLY A 78 25.88 -5.72 -18.36
CA GLY A 78 27.17 -5.40 -17.73
C GLY A 78 28.41 -5.36 -18.64
N SER A 79 28.22 -5.45 -19.95
CA SER A 79 29.31 -5.27 -20.93
C SER A 79 28.78 -4.78 -22.27
N MET A 80 29.48 -3.85 -22.90
CA MET A 80 29.18 -3.38 -24.26
C MET A 80 29.59 -4.43 -25.32
N PRO A 81 28.89 -4.47 -26.46
CA PRO A 81 27.78 -3.59 -26.84
C PRO A 81 26.44 -4.01 -26.21
N GLU A 82 25.59 -3.01 -26.00
CA GLU A 82 24.16 -3.22 -25.75
C GLU A 82 23.37 -2.75 -26.97
N TYR A 83 22.22 -3.36 -27.25
CA TYR A 83 21.48 -3.07 -28.48
C TYR A 83 19.99 -3.32 -28.32
N PHE A 84 19.22 -2.71 -29.21
CA PHE A 84 17.80 -2.97 -29.34
C PHE A 84 17.39 -3.03 -30.82
N ILE A 85 16.29 -3.74 -31.06
CA ILE A 85 15.65 -3.81 -32.37
C ILE A 85 14.28 -3.16 -32.29
N VAL A 86 13.99 -2.32 -33.27
CA VAL A 86 12.67 -1.77 -33.56
C VAL A 86 12.13 -2.47 -34.80
N ASP A 87 10.99 -3.12 -34.69
CA ASP A 87 10.19 -3.60 -35.82
C ASP A 87 9.12 -2.54 -36.13
N LEU A 88 9.18 -1.91 -37.27
CA LEU A 88 8.27 -0.87 -37.74
C LEU A 88 6.91 -1.41 -38.19
N GLY A 89 6.75 -2.74 -38.24
CA GLY A 89 5.52 -3.43 -38.70
C GLY A 89 5.47 -3.67 -40.21
N GLU A 90 6.02 -2.76 -41.01
CA GLU A 90 6.09 -2.85 -42.47
C GLU A 90 7.40 -2.24 -43.00
N VAL A 91 7.76 -2.60 -44.24
CA VAL A 91 8.95 -2.02 -44.92
C VAL A 91 8.67 -0.55 -45.23
N LYS A 92 9.60 0.33 -44.84
CA LYS A 92 9.58 1.79 -45.08
C LYS A 92 10.88 2.23 -45.71
N GLU A 93 10.84 3.32 -46.49
CA GLU A 93 12.04 4.04 -46.87
C GLU A 93 12.43 5.00 -45.73
N ILE A 94 13.60 4.79 -45.15
CA ILE A 94 14.09 5.43 -43.93
C ILE A 94 15.25 6.37 -44.30
N SER A 95 15.22 7.62 -43.78
CA SER A 95 16.26 8.64 -43.99
C SER A 95 17.20 8.81 -42.79
N GLY A 96 16.85 8.31 -41.63
CA GLY A 96 17.65 8.47 -40.43
C GLY A 96 16.90 8.10 -39.13
N PHE A 97 17.49 8.46 -38.02
CA PHE A 97 16.94 8.20 -36.68
C PHE A 97 17.13 9.40 -35.73
N GLY A 98 16.33 9.44 -34.67
CA GLY A 98 16.47 10.36 -33.55
C GLY A 98 16.71 9.58 -32.26
N TYR A 99 17.61 10.05 -31.42
CA TYR A 99 17.93 9.45 -30.13
C TYR A 99 17.84 10.49 -29.03
N VAL A 100 17.07 10.21 -27.98
CA VAL A 100 16.97 11.02 -26.77
C VAL A 100 17.64 10.25 -25.64
N PRO A 101 18.68 10.83 -25.01
CA PRO A 101 19.37 10.18 -23.92
C PRO A 101 18.52 10.17 -22.64
N ARG A 102 18.84 9.27 -21.73
CA ARG A 102 18.44 9.40 -20.33
C ARG A 102 19.00 10.69 -19.73
N ASN A 103 18.23 11.40 -18.92
CA ASN A 103 18.75 12.53 -18.14
C ASN A 103 19.58 12.00 -16.95
N GLY A 104 20.77 12.58 -16.76
CA GLY A 104 21.61 12.31 -15.60
C GLY A 104 22.77 11.35 -15.79
N GLY A 105 23.37 11.27 -16.98
CA GLY A 105 24.72 10.74 -17.18
C GLY A 105 24.95 9.31 -16.69
N ASN A 106 24.14 8.34 -17.15
CA ASN A 106 24.40 6.94 -16.87
C ASN A 106 23.88 6.07 -18.04
N GLY A 107 24.78 5.65 -18.90
CA GLY A 107 24.47 4.83 -20.06
C GLY A 107 24.02 5.61 -21.29
N GLN A 108 24.25 6.93 -21.36
CA GLN A 108 24.03 7.71 -22.58
C GLN A 108 24.99 7.23 -23.67
N CYS A 109 24.46 6.90 -24.84
CA CYS A 109 25.24 6.36 -25.95
C CYS A 109 26.30 7.37 -26.43
N THR A 110 27.57 6.99 -26.41
CA THR A 110 28.68 7.81 -26.90
C THR A 110 29.24 7.31 -28.26
N SER A 111 29.02 6.04 -28.56
CA SER A 111 29.42 5.45 -29.84
C SER A 111 28.40 4.42 -30.30
N TYR A 112 27.98 4.49 -31.54
CA TYR A 112 26.90 3.65 -32.06
C TYR A 112 27.14 3.13 -33.47
N LYS A 113 26.38 2.07 -33.82
CA LYS A 113 26.11 1.59 -35.16
C LYS A 113 24.61 1.37 -35.35
N VAL A 114 24.11 1.61 -36.55
CA VAL A 114 22.73 1.35 -36.92
C VAL A 114 22.69 0.48 -38.17
N TYR A 115 21.82 -0.52 -38.10
CA TYR A 115 21.54 -1.42 -39.22
C TYR A 115 20.06 -1.36 -39.56
N VAL A 116 19.73 -1.46 -40.83
CA VAL A 116 18.36 -1.51 -41.32
C VAL A 116 18.20 -2.73 -42.21
N SER A 117 17.11 -3.47 -42.08
CA SER A 117 16.84 -4.69 -42.84
C SER A 117 15.35 -4.83 -43.15
N GLU A 118 15.01 -5.41 -44.28
CA GLU A 118 13.63 -5.78 -44.61
C GLU A 118 13.19 -7.06 -43.90
N THR A 119 14.13 -7.90 -43.49
CA THR A 119 13.90 -9.16 -42.76
C THR A 119 14.45 -9.07 -41.33
N PRO A 120 13.97 -9.89 -40.40
CA PRO A 120 14.50 -9.96 -39.04
C PRO A 120 16.03 -10.21 -39.05
N PHE A 121 16.70 -9.70 -37.98
CA PHE A 121 18.13 -9.94 -37.77
C PHE A 121 18.35 -11.32 -37.15
N ASP A 122 18.31 -12.40 -37.98
CA ASP A 122 18.40 -13.78 -37.52
C ASP A 122 19.78 -14.12 -36.85
N ASP A 123 20.79 -13.29 -37.12
CA ASP A 123 22.12 -13.39 -36.51
C ASP A 123 22.24 -12.73 -35.13
N VAL A 124 21.14 -12.12 -34.65
CA VAL A 124 21.09 -11.41 -33.35
C VAL A 124 20.09 -12.09 -32.41
N THR A 125 20.60 -12.63 -31.30
CA THR A 125 19.73 -13.17 -30.23
C THR A 125 19.29 -12.09 -29.27
N ILE A 126 17.97 -11.99 -29.01
CA ILE A 126 17.38 -11.05 -28.07
C ILE A 126 16.40 -11.80 -27.15
N PRO A 127 16.55 -11.71 -25.81
CA PRO A 127 17.70 -11.09 -25.12
C PRO A 127 18.99 -11.88 -25.35
N ALA A 128 20.13 -11.19 -25.26
CA ALA A 128 21.44 -11.83 -25.39
C ALA A 128 21.70 -12.72 -24.16
N THR A 129 21.77 -14.03 -24.37
CA THR A 129 21.97 -15.00 -23.29
C THR A 129 23.43 -15.50 -23.20
N GLU A 130 24.26 -15.19 -24.21
CA GLU A 130 25.65 -15.55 -24.28
C GLU A 130 26.53 -14.36 -24.71
N ALA A 131 27.74 -14.25 -24.18
CA ALA A 131 28.68 -13.19 -24.52
C ALA A 131 29.06 -13.20 -26.01
N SER A 132 29.09 -14.38 -26.63
CA SER A 132 29.39 -14.55 -28.08
C SER A 132 28.40 -13.78 -28.98
N HIS A 133 27.14 -13.62 -28.58
CA HIS A 133 26.15 -12.83 -29.34
C HIS A 133 26.47 -11.35 -29.31
N LYS A 134 26.99 -10.84 -28.20
CA LYS A 134 27.44 -9.43 -28.10
C LYS A 134 28.66 -9.17 -28.98
N ASP A 135 29.60 -10.12 -29.04
CA ASP A 135 30.77 -10.05 -29.95
C ASP A 135 30.35 -10.12 -31.42
N ALA A 136 29.35 -10.94 -31.77
CA ALA A 136 28.79 -10.98 -33.12
C ALA A 136 28.21 -9.63 -33.54
N VAL A 137 27.42 -8.97 -32.67
CA VAL A 137 26.87 -7.65 -32.92
C VAL A 137 27.96 -6.57 -33.01
N LYS A 138 28.97 -6.62 -32.17
CA LYS A 138 30.12 -5.71 -32.18
C LYS A 138 30.86 -5.75 -33.51
N ASN A 139 31.08 -6.97 -34.06
CA ASN A 139 31.82 -7.24 -35.30
C ASN A 139 30.92 -7.23 -36.54
N LYS A 140 29.60 -7.02 -36.39
CA LYS A 140 28.65 -6.96 -37.50
C LYS A 140 29.05 -5.85 -38.50
N THR A 141 29.02 -6.17 -39.77
CA THR A 141 29.29 -5.24 -40.89
C THR A 141 27.97 -4.91 -41.61
N GLY A 142 28.02 -3.88 -42.49
CA GLY A 142 26.84 -3.45 -43.25
C GLY A 142 25.96 -2.47 -42.48
N GLU A 143 26.55 -1.72 -41.55
CA GLU A 143 25.86 -0.60 -40.91
C GLU A 143 25.46 0.46 -41.91
N VAL A 144 24.23 0.98 -41.78
CA VAL A 144 23.74 2.14 -42.60
C VAL A 144 24.24 3.47 -42.04
N LYS A 145 24.61 3.46 -40.74
CA LYS A 145 25.25 4.60 -40.06
C LYS A 145 26.05 4.13 -38.86
N ALA A 146 27.20 4.77 -38.66
CA ALA A 146 27.97 4.65 -37.44
C ALA A 146 28.46 6.06 -37.04
N GLY A 147 28.70 6.28 -35.77
CA GLY A 147 29.17 7.58 -35.31
C GLY A 147 29.35 7.66 -33.80
N THR A 148 29.62 8.87 -33.35
CA THR A 148 29.73 9.24 -31.95
C THR A 148 28.71 10.28 -31.59
N MET A 149 28.31 10.31 -30.31
CA MET A 149 27.44 11.29 -29.69
C MET A 149 28.14 11.87 -28.46
N SER A 150 27.89 13.14 -28.17
CA SER A 150 28.37 13.79 -26.94
C SER A 150 27.21 14.47 -26.26
N TRP A 151 27.17 14.35 -24.93
CA TRP A 151 26.07 14.84 -24.11
C TRP A 151 26.55 15.93 -23.16
N ASP A 152 25.76 16.96 -23.02
CA ASP A 152 25.95 18.09 -22.10
C ASP A 152 25.01 18.05 -20.89
N GLY A 153 24.32 16.90 -20.71
CA GLY A 153 23.25 16.68 -19.74
C GLY A 153 21.86 17.01 -20.31
N GLY A 154 20.84 16.41 -19.73
CA GLY A 154 19.44 16.62 -20.10
C GLY A 154 18.93 15.71 -21.23
N TYR A 155 17.70 15.97 -21.68
CA TYR A 155 16.95 15.14 -22.66
C TYR A 155 17.07 15.67 -24.10
N LYS A 156 18.22 16.17 -24.51
CA LYS A 156 18.36 16.73 -25.84
C LYS A 156 18.34 15.64 -26.91
N GLN A 157 17.36 15.70 -27.80
CA GLN A 157 17.27 14.81 -28.97
C GLN A 157 18.38 15.10 -29.95
N THR A 158 19.03 14.05 -30.44
CA THR A 158 19.99 14.11 -31.53
C THR A 158 19.42 13.38 -32.73
N ASP A 159 19.24 14.11 -33.83
CA ASP A 159 18.75 13.56 -35.09
C ASP A 159 19.93 13.29 -36.03
N VAL A 160 19.97 12.09 -36.60
CA VAL A 160 21.06 11.64 -37.47
C VAL A 160 20.50 11.17 -38.82
N ALA A 161 20.88 11.82 -39.87
CA ALA A 161 20.58 11.38 -41.23
C ALA A 161 21.53 10.25 -41.66
N PHE A 162 21.00 9.26 -42.37
CA PHE A 162 21.80 8.24 -43.06
C PHE A 162 22.54 8.85 -44.25
N ASP A 163 23.51 8.14 -44.79
CA ASP A 163 24.26 8.58 -45.93
C ASP A 163 23.46 8.42 -47.27
N ALA A 164 22.44 7.54 -47.25
CA ALA A 164 21.40 7.38 -48.26
C ALA A 164 20.12 6.90 -47.62
N ASN A 165 18.93 7.14 -48.21
CA ASN A 165 17.71 6.49 -47.81
C ASN A 165 17.84 4.97 -47.94
N VAL A 166 17.27 4.21 -47.02
CA VAL A 166 17.37 2.75 -46.96
C VAL A 166 15.98 2.15 -46.78
N MET A 167 15.68 1.10 -47.53
CA MET A 167 14.49 0.32 -47.35
C MET A 167 14.66 -0.65 -46.17
N GLY A 168 13.67 -0.69 -45.26
CA GLY A 168 13.69 -1.65 -44.19
C GLY A 168 12.48 -1.61 -43.29
N ARG A 169 12.28 -2.73 -42.61
CA ARG A 169 11.27 -2.90 -41.57
C ARG A 169 11.89 -2.95 -40.17
N TYR A 170 13.09 -3.53 -40.06
CA TYR A 170 13.77 -3.72 -38.78
C TYR A 170 14.94 -2.73 -38.70
N VAL A 171 15.02 -2.04 -37.57
CA VAL A 171 16.12 -1.14 -37.23
C VAL A 171 16.82 -1.66 -36.00
N LEU A 172 18.07 -2.07 -36.13
CA LEU A 172 18.93 -2.48 -35.02
C LEU A 172 19.84 -1.29 -34.64
N PHE A 173 19.67 -0.79 -33.43
CA PHE A 173 20.54 0.24 -32.83
C PHE A 173 21.50 -0.42 -31.85
N VAL A 174 22.78 -0.24 -32.05
CA VAL A 174 23.85 -0.81 -31.24
C VAL A 174 24.59 0.32 -30.55
N THR A 175 24.58 0.32 -29.23
CA THR A 175 25.44 1.15 -28.39
C THR A 175 26.75 0.42 -28.20
N LEU A 176 27.81 0.93 -28.79
CA LEU A 176 29.16 0.37 -28.72
C LEU A 176 29.90 0.84 -27.46
N ASP A 177 29.62 2.08 -27.03
CA ASP A 177 30.17 2.70 -25.83
C ASP A 177 29.19 3.72 -25.27
N SER A 178 29.30 4.01 -23.98
CA SER A 178 28.45 4.95 -23.26
C SER A 178 29.23 5.78 -22.24
N ASP A 179 28.62 6.78 -21.65
CA ASP A 179 29.13 7.57 -20.54
C ASP A 179 29.07 6.88 -19.17
N GLY A 180 28.66 5.61 -19.13
CA GLY A 180 28.62 4.79 -17.91
C GLY A 180 30.01 4.59 -17.30
N GLN A 181 30.06 4.32 -15.98
CA GLN A 181 31.31 4.17 -15.23
C GLN A 181 31.96 2.77 -15.44
N ASP A 182 33.27 2.76 -15.66
CA ASP A 182 34.04 1.50 -15.68
C ASP A 182 34.03 0.79 -14.30
N PRO A 183 34.08 -0.55 -14.22
CA PRO A 183 34.29 -1.50 -15.34
C PRO A 183 32.97 -1.96 -16.01
N HIS A 184 31.81 -1.51 -15.53
CA HIS A 184 30.50 -1.95 -16.01
C HIS A 184 29.79 -0.79 -16.71
N LYS A 185 29.96 -0.70 -18.02
CA LYS A 185 29.21 0.27 -18.83
C LYS A 185 27.83 -0.29 -19.16
N TRP A 186 26.83 0.56 -19.04
CA TRP A 186 25.43 0.26 -19.38
C TRP A 186 24.98 1.15 -20.55
N ALA A 187 23.89 0.79 -21.20
CA ALA A 187 23.22 1.62 -22.20
C ALA A 187 21.84 2.03 -21.67
N SER A 188 21.43 3.25 -22.03
CA SER A 188 20.09 3.75 -21.74
C SER A 188 19.60 4.67 -22.87
N CYS A 189 18.30 4.64 -23.17
CA CYS A 189 17.67 5.47 -24.18
C CYS A 189 16.29 5.90 -23.67
N ALA A 190 16.01 7.21 -23.62
CA ALA A 190 14.71 7.69 -23.21
C ALA A 190 13.70 7.57 -24.36
N GLU A 191 14.07 8.04 -25.55
CA GLU A 191 13.19 7.99 -26.73
C GLU A 191 13.98 7.67 -27.99
N PHE A 192 13.42 6.89 -28.87
CA PHE A 192 13.98 6.56 -30.16
C PHE A 192 12.99 6.87 -31.28
N TYR A 193 13.47 7.49 -32.34
CA TYR A 193 12.70 7.88 -33.53
C TYR A 193 13.32 7.29 -34.79
N VAL A 194 12.50 6.98 -35.78
CA VAL A 194 12.92 6.61 -37.12
C VAL A 194 12.24 7.55 -38.09
N TYR A 195 13.00 8.14 -39.03
CA TYR A 195 12.52 9.14 -40.00
C TYR A 195 12.29 8.50 -41.36
N ALA A 196 11.11 8.77 -41.92
CA ALA A 196 10.83 8.43 -43.32
C ALA A 196 11.75 9.19 -44.30
N ALA A 197 11.83 8.76 -45.55
CA ALA A 197 12.49 9.49 -46.59
C ALA A 197 11.83 10.89 -46.80
N TYR A 198 12.65 11.92 -46.95
CA TYR A 198 12.15 13.27 -47.16
C TYR A 198 11.49 13.41 -48.55
N ASN A 199 10.30 13.95 -48.54
CA ASN A 199 9.61 14.33 -49.79
C ASN A 199 9.01 15.74 -49.65
N THR A 200 8.55 16.36 -50.71
CA THR A 200 8.01 17.73 -50.69
C THR A 200 6.82 17.88 -49.79
N LYS A 201 6.02 16.82 -49.61
CA LYS A 201 4.92 16.75 -48.63
C LYS A 201 5.46 16.82 -47.20
N ALA A 202 6.49 16.02 -46.89
CA ALA A 202 7.16 16.04 -45.60
C ALA A 202 7.83 17.44 -45.35
N GLY A 203 8.45 18.02 -46.32
CA GLY A 203 9.01 19.39 -46.27
C GLY A 203 7.97 20.45 -45.94
N LEU A 204 6.80 20.39 -46.60
CA LEU A 204 5.68 21.29 -46.32
C LEU A 204 5.16 21.11 -44.90
N SER A 205 4.98 19.85 -44.45
CA SER A 205 4.55 19.56 -43.11
C SER A 205 5.55 20.04 -42.03
N LYS A 206 6.85 19.90 -42.28
CA LYS A 206 7.91 20.40 -41.40
C LYS A 206 7.88 21.94 -41.30
N GLU A 207 7.82 22.65 -42.43
CA GLU A 207 7.77 24.13 -42.45
C GLU A 207 6.53 24.66 -41.73
N ILE A 208 5.36 24.01 -41.94
CA ILE A 208 4.13 24.33 -41.19
C ILE A 208 4.35 24.18 -39.68
N LYS A 209 4.98 23.10 -39.24
CA LYS A 209 5.26 22.87 -37.79
C LYS A 209 6.21 23.93 -37.23
N GLU A 210 7.26 24.27 -37.96
CA GLU A 210 8.23 25.29 -37.56
C GLU A 210 7.59 26.67 -37.42
N LEU A 211 6.77 27.08 -38.41
CA LEU A 211 6.03 28.31 -38.36
C LEU A 211 4.89 28.30 -37.32
N GLN A 212 4.26 27.15 -37.11
CA GLN A 212 3.29 27.00 -36.03
C GLN A 212 3.97 27.21 -34.68
N TYR A 213 5.19 26.68 -34.50
CA TYR A 213 6.00 26.95 -33.32
C TYR A 213 6.25 28.45 -33.13
N VAL A 214 6.49 29.22 -34.20
CA VAL A 214 6.62 30.67 -34.14
C VAL A 214 5.32 31.32 -33.67
N VAL A 215 4.18 30.91 -34.23
CA VAL A 215 2.84 31.39 -33.81
C VAL A 215 2.56 31.07 -32.36
N ASP A 216 2.79 29.83 -31.95
CA ASP A 216 2.52 29.33 -30.58
C ASP A 216 3.42 30.00 -29.52
N ASN A 217 4.61 30.47 -29.93
CA ASN A 217 5.58 31.17 -29.08
C ASN A 217 5.62 32.67 -29.37
N SER A 218 4.60 33.23 -30.02
CA SER A 218 4.46 34.67 -30.24
C SER A 218 3.85 35.37 -29.03
N GLY A 219 4.27 36.60 -28.79
CA GLY A 219 3.78 37.39 -27.69
C GLY A 219 4.35 38.83 -27.75
N VAL A 220 4.12 39.56 -26.67
CA VAL A 220 4.53 40.94 -26.50
C VAL A 220 5.82 41.12 -25.68
N ASN A 221 6.25 40.01 -25.02
CA ASN A 221 7.42 40.05 -24.15
C ASN A 221 8.73 39.95 -24.96
N PRO A 222 9.83 40.49 -24.42
CA PRO A 222 11.16 40.35 -25.04
C PRO A 222 11.54 38.88 -25.27
N GLY A 223 12.25 38.59 -26.33
CA GLY A 223 12.69 37.25 -26.69
C GLY A 223 11.62 36.37 -27.33
N GLN A 224 10.34 36.68 -27.20
CA GLN A 224 9.26 36.03 -27.94
C GLN A 224 9.19 36.46 -29.40
N TYR A 225 8.61 35.63 -30.25
CA TYR A 225 8.27 36.07 -31.60
C TYR A 225 7.20 37.17 -31.56
N SER A 226 7.26 38.12 -32.49
CA SER A 226 6.36 39.28 -32.48
C SER A 226 4.89 38.89 -32.71
N ALA A 227 4.04 39.20 -31.77
CA ALA A 227 2.59 38.98 -31.86
C ALA A 227 1.96 39.77 -33.05
N ALA A 228 2.57 40.87 -33.47
CA ALA A 228 2.09 41.69 -34.61
C ALA A 228 2.07 40.89 -35.93
N ASN A 229 2.98 39.94 -36.10
CA ASN A 229 3.12 39.15 -37.32
C ASN A 229 2.40 37.77 -37.21
N SER A 230 1.98 37.36 -36.02
CA SER A 230 1.43 36.04 -35.76
C SER A 230 0.19 35.70 -36.60
N ALA A 231 -0.73 36.66 -36.79
CA ALA A 231 -1.93 36.45 -37.58
C ALA A 231 -1.62 36.24 -39.10
N ALA A 232 -0.63 36.95 -39.63
CA ALA A 232 -0.19 36.78 -41.01
C ALA A 232 0.46 35.42 -41.23
N ILE A 233 1.35 35.00 -40.32
CA ILE A 233 1.97 33.66 -40.33
C ILE A 233 0.90 32.57 -40.23
N ALA A 234 -0.04 32.68 -39.28
CA ALA A 234 -1.14 31.71 -39.12
C ALA A 234 -2.02 31.60 -40.39
N THR A 235 -2.26 32.74 -41.10
CA THR A 235 -3.00 32.72 -42.34
C THR A 235 -2.23 31.98 -43.45
N ALA A 236 -0.93 32.20 -43.58
CA ALA A 236 -0.08 31.48 -44.53
C ALA A 236 -0.03 29.97 -44.22
N ILE A 237 0.09 29.62 -42.94
CA ILE A 237 0.00 28.23 -42.46
C ILE A 237 -1.33 27.58 -42.87
N ALA A 238 -2.47 28.26 -42.68
CA ALA A 238 -3.77 27.72 -43.02
C ALA A 238 -3.92 27.40 -44.53
N LYS A 239 -3.37 28.26 -45.40
CA LYS A 239 -3.34 28.00 -46.83
C LYS A 239 -2.50 26.77 -47.17
N ALA A 240 -1.32 26.67 -46.57
CA ALA A 240 -0.42 25.55 -46.78
C ALA A 240 -1.00 24.24 -46.23
N GLN A 241 -1.66 24.28 -45.09
CA GLN A 241 -2.35 23.15 -44.49
C GLN A 241 -3.53 22.65 -45.33
N ALA A 242 -4.24 23.56 -46.02
CA ALA A 242 -5.31 23.17 -46.93
C ALA A 242 -4.78 22.31 -48.10
N VAL A 243 -3.62 22.66 -48.64
CA VAL A 243 -2.96 21.85 -49.70
C VAL A 243 -2.48 20.52 -49.12
N LEU A 244 -1.92 20.51 -47.89
CA LEU A 244 -1.45 19.30 -47.24
C LEU A 244 -2.59 18.30 -46.98
N ASN A 245 -3.79 18.81 -46.72
CA ASN A 245 -4.99 18.02 -46.44
C ASN A 245 -5.80 17.65 -47.72
N THR A 246 -5.40 18.13 -48.89
CA THR A 246 -6.11 17.80 -50.13
C THR A 246 -5.80 16.38 -50.56
N GLU A 247 -6.83 15.55 -50.65
CA GLU A 247 -6.70 14.16 -51.09
C GLU A 247 -6.23 14.13 -52.58
N GLY A 248 -5.19 13.36 -52.87
CA GLY A 248 -4.63 13.22 -54.20
C GLY A 248 -3.74 14.40 -54.67
N ALA A 249 -3.40 15.35 -53.80
CA ALA A 249 -2.45 16.39 -54.12
C ALA A 249 -1.08 15.83 -54.56
N THR A 250 -0.51 16.41 -55.63
CA THR A 250 0.75 15.96 -56.21
C THR A 250 1.96 16.51 -55.45
N MET A 251 3.13 15.89 -55.64
CA MET A 251 4.39 16.39 -55.05
C MET A 251 4.74 17.79 -55.57
N THR A 252 4.35 18.15 -56.79
CA THR A 252 4.48 19.52 -57.36
C THR A 252 3.64 20.50 -56.55
N GLN A 253 2.35 20.18 -56.29
CA GLN A 253 1.47 21.06 -55.51
C GLN A 253 1.97 21.24 -54.07
N TYR A 254 2.53 20.20 -53.44
CA TYR A 254 3.18 20.33 -52.13
C TYR A 254 4.42 21.24 -52.22
N GLY A 255 5.23 21.15 -53.28
CA GLY A 255 6.39 21.98 -53.47
C GLY A 255 6.03 23.45 -53.75
N GLU A 256 4.99 23.71 -54.55
CA GLU A 256 4.46 25.08 -54.80
C GLU A 256 3.90 25.68 -53.49
N ALA A 257 3.15 24.91 -52.70
CA ALA A 257 2.63 25.36 -51.42
C ALA A 257 3.76 25.67 -50.41
N LEU A 258 4.82 24.86 -50.38
CA LEU A 258 6.00 25.11 -49.56
C LEU A 258 6.70 26.40 -49.94
N ASN A 259 6.90 26.63 -51.24
CA ASN A 259 7.53 27.87 -51.75
C ASN A 259 6.65 29.10 -51.47
N THR A 260 5.32 28.98 -51.61
CA THR A 260 4.37 30.04 -51.30
C THR A 260 4.40 30.38 -49.81
N LEU A 261 4.36 29.34 -48.96
CA LEU A 261 4.45 29.51 -47.52
C LEU A 261 5.72 30.27 -47.11
N LYS A 262 6.89 29.87 -47.61
CA LYS A 262 8.16 30.56 -47.36
C LYS A 262 8.17 31.99 -47.86
N ALA A 263 7.57 32.26 -49.02
CA ALA A 263 7.49 33.62 -49.58
C ALA A 263 6.57 34.54 -48.76
N GLU A 264 5.38 34.04 -48.38
CA GLU A 264 4.41 34.81 -47.55
C GLU A 264 4.91 35.06 -46.12
N THR A 265 5.76 34.21 -45.57
CA THR A 265 6.29 34.36 -44.19
C THR A 265 7.69 34.99 -44.15
N ASN A 266 8.29 35.29 -45.30
CA ASN A 266 9.61 35.91 -45.39
C ASN A 266 9.65 37.25 -44.65
N GLY A 267 10.56 37.40 -43.70
CA GLY A 267 10.72 38.61 -42.87
C GLY A 267 9.66 38.82 -41.78
N LEU A 268 8.69 37.90 -41.66
CA LEU A 268 7.67 37.98 -40.59
C LEU A 268 8.13 37.32 -39.27
N VAL A 269 9.09 36.42 -39.28
CA VAL A 269 9.68 35.81 -38.10
C VAL A 269 10.63 36.80 -37.44
N VAL A 270 10.09 37.57 -36.51
CA VAL A 270 10.82 38.64 -35.79
C VAL A 270 10.71 38.39 -34.30
N VAL A 271 11.83 38.44 -33.56
CA VAL A 271 11.90 38.33 -32.10
C VAL A 271 11.86 39.74 -31.50
N ASN A 272 11.01 39.93 -30.48
CA ASN A 272 10.93 41.22 -29.77
C ASN A 272 12.25 41.48 -29.03
N PRO A 273 12.86 42.66 -29.18
CA PRO A 273 14.12 42.99 -28.48
C PRO A 273 13.87 43.20 -26.97
N LEU A 274 14.90 42.91 -26.16
CA LEU A 274 14.94 43.37 -24.78
C LEU A 274 15.27 44.88 -24.78
N GLU A 275 14.38 45.71 -24.18
CA GLU A 275 14.47 47.15 -24.15
C GLU A 275 14.40 47.69 -22.71
N ALA A 276 14.90 48.92 -22.50
CA ALA A 276 14.68 49.57 -21.22
C ALA A 276 13.18 49.73 -20.90
N GLY A 277 12.79 49.47 -19.65
CA GLY A 277 11.38 49.46 -19.24
C GLY A 277 11.18 48.83 -17.90
N TYR A 278 9.91 48.54 -17.56
CA TYR A 278 9.51 47.93 -16.29
C TYR A 278 9.05 46.49 -16.53
N TYR A 279 9.50 45.62 -15.67
CA TYR A 279 9.31 44.16 -15.84
C TYR A 279 9.06 43.45 -14.55
N MET A 280 8.32 42.35 -14.62
CA MET A 280 8.46 41.22 -13.72
C MET A 280 9.38 40.17 -14.39
N ILE A 281 10.35 39.65 -13.65
CA ILE A 281 11.31 38.66 -14.15
C ILE A 281 10.90 37.30 -13.62
N VAL A 282 10.32 36.48 -14.49
CA VAL A 282 9.72 35.19 -14.16
C VAL A 282 10.69 34.07 -14.53
N SER A 283 10.72 33.00 -13.74
CA SER A 283 11.55 31.85 -14.04
C SER A 283 11.04 31.10 -15.28
N GLY A 284 11.94 30.83 -16.24
CA GLY A 284 11.67 29.96 -17.38
C GLY A 284 11.71 28.46 -17.06
N PHE A 285 11.88 28.08 -15.80
CA PHE A 285 11.93 26.67 -15.39
C PHE A 285 10.52 26.07 -15.36
N LYS A 286 10.15 25.38 -16.43
CA LYS A 286 8.80 24.81 -16.63
C LYS A 286 8.34 23.88 -15.52
N ALA A 287 9.25 23.18 -14.86
CA ALA A 287 8.89 22.28 -13.77
C ALA A 287 8.19 22.98 -12.59
N PHE A 288 8.39 24.27 -12.37
CA PHE A 288 7.62 25.01 -11.37
C PHE A 288 6.13 25.05 -11.72
N GLU A 289 5.80 25.33 -12.98
CA GLU A 289 4.42 25.38 -13.42
C GLU A 289 3.80 23.99 -13.57
N GLU A 290 4.50 23.06 -14.17
CA GLU A 290 4.01 21.72 -14.46
C GLU A 290 3.83 20.87 -13.19
N GLN A 291 4.83 20.87 -12.30
CA GLN A 291 4.84 20.01 -11.10
C GLN A 291 4.23 20.70 -9.87
N GLN A 292 4.47 22.00 -9.69
CA GLN A 292 4.02 22.75 -8.50
C GLN A 292 2.77 23.59 -8.75
N LYS A 293 2.31 23.70 -10.01
CA LYS A 293 1.16 24.52 -10.44
C LYS A 293 1.29 26.00 -10.04
N VAL A 294 2.50 26.50 -9.97
CA VAL A 294 2.83 27.89 -9.66
C VAL A 294 3.95 28.42 -10.54
N GLU A 295 3.90 29.70 -10.86
CA GLU A 295 5.02 30.41 -11.46
C GLU A 295 5.90 31.03 -10.37
N LYS A 296 7.19 31.16 -10.66
CA LYS A 296 8.16 31.79 -9.75
C LYS A 296 8.77 33.03 -10.40
N ALA A 297 9.02 34.03 -9.60
CA ALA A 297 9.63 35.27 -10.06
C ALA A 297 10.82 35.68 -9.20
N MET A 298 11.72 36.45 -9.83
CA MET A 298 12.82 37.10 -9.13
C MET A 298 12.26 38.26 -8.32
N TYR A 299 12.69 38.36 -7.07
CA TYR A 299 12.35 39.47 -6.19
C TYR A 299 13.59 39.98 -5.45
N ALA A 300 13.51 41.19 -4.94
CA ALA A 300 14.55 41.74 -4.09
C ALA A 300 14.23 41.47 -2.60
N LYS A 301 14.96 40.53 -1.99
CA LYS A 301 15.00 40.36 -0.55
C LYS A 301 15.79 41.55 0.05
N ALA A 302 15.80 41.74 1.36
CA ALA A 302 16.37 42.94 1.99
C ALA A 302 17.81 43.34 1.52
N GLY A 303 18.66 42.39 1.19
CA GLY A 303 20.06 42.62 0.79
C GLY A 303 20.52 41.88 -0.46
N ALA A 304 19.69 41.03 -1.04
CA ALA A 304 20.06 40.19 -2.20
C ALA A 304 18.89 39.91 -3.12
N PRO A 305 19.14 39.67 -4.43
CA PRO A 305 18.13 39.11 -5.32
C PRO A 305 17.88 37.64 -4.93
N ALA A 306 16.64 37.23 -4.98
CA ALA A 306 16.16 35.89 -4.67
C ALA A 306 14.97 35.55 -5.56
N TRP A 307 14.38 34.34 -5.40
CA TRP A 307 13.19 33.94 -6.15
C TRP A 307 12.11 33.39 -5.22
N LYS A 308 10.87 33.61 -5.58
CA LYS A 308 9.68 33.12 -4.88
C LYS A 308 8.49 32.99 -5.84
N THR A 309 7.34 32.52 -5.34
CA THR A 309 6.10 32.48 -6.13
C THR A 309 5.80 33.86 -6.73
N LEU A 310 5.40 33.86 -8.00
CA LEU A 310 4.98 35.07 -8.71
C LEU A 310 3.75 35.66 -8.00
N ASP A 311 3.86 36.94 -7.64
CA ASP A 311 2.80 37.72 -7.03
C ASP A 311 2.83 39.15 -7.59
N GLN A 312 1.85 39.49 -8.43
CA GLN A 312 1.76 40.81 -9.05
C GLN A 312 1.46 41.92 -8.03
N LYS A 313 1.04 41.56 -6.83
CA LYS A 313 0.77 42.46 -5.72
C LYS A 313 1.99 42.69 -4.80
N ASP A 314 3.11 42.07 -5.12
CA ASP A 314 4.36 42.21 -4.36
C ASP A 314 5.34 43.16 -5.04
N GLY A 315 5.47 44.41 -4.52
CA GLY A 315 6.33 45.44 -5.06
C GLY A 315 7.81 45.09 -5.16
N SER A 316 8.27 44.10 -4.38
CA SER A 316 9.67 43.61 -4.42
C SER A 316 10.00 42.80 -5.68
N GLN A 317 8.97 42.37 -6.44
CA GLN A 317 9.13 41.62 -7.71
C GLN A 317 9.20 42.51 -8.97
N TYR A 318 9.10 43.81 -8.83
CA TYR A 318 9.11 44.73 -9.95
C TYR A 318 10.51 45.34 -10.15
N TRP A 319 10.96 45.30 -11.41
CA TRP A 319 12.28 45.74 -11.82
C TRP A 319 12.21 46.72 -12.94
N GLN A 320 13.01 47.77 -12.86
CA GLN A 320 13.31 48.63 -13.98
C GLN A 320 14.60 48.19 -14.66
N LEU A 321 14.51 47.85 -15.95
CA LEU A 321 15.66 47.62 -16.80
C LEU A 321 16.11 48.96 -17.40
N LYS A 322 17.32 49.36 -17.09
CA LYS A 322 17.92 50.62 -17.60
C LYS A 322 19.03 50.30 -18.57
N ALA A 323 19.02 50.92 -19.75
CA ALA A 323 20.14 50.84 -20.67
C ALA A 323 21.35 51.59 -20.10
N VAL A 324 22.51 50.96 -20.04
CA VAL A 324 23.79 51.50 -19.63
C VAL A 324 24.88 51.15 -20.69
N GLU A 325 26.02 51.77 -20.59
CA GLU A 325 27.14 51.47 -21.50
C GLU A 325 27.60 50.01 -21.28
N GLY A 326 27.55 49.18 -22.31
CA GLY A 326 27.92 47.77 -22.30
C GLY A 326 26.83 46.78 -21.93
N GLY A 327 25.57 47.21 -21.71
CA GLY A 327 24.45 46.32 -21.43
C GLY A 327 23.27 46.98 -20.74
N PHE A 328 22.78 46.41 -19.69
CA PHE A 328 21.69 46.96 -18.90
C PHE A 328 21.98 46.86 -17.39
N ALA A 329 21.30 47.69 -16.59
CA ALA A 329 21.25 47.56 -15.14
C ALA A 329 19.80 47.25 -14.69
N LEU A 330 19.64 46.39 -13.71
CA LEU A 330 18.35 46.05 -13.10
C LEU A 330 18.20 46.77 -11.77
N TYR A 331 17.19 47.65 -11.67
CA TYR A 331 16.84 48.41 -10.51
C TYR A 331 15.53 47.91 -9.93
N ASN A 332 15.52 47.49 -8.67
CA ASN A 332 14.30 47.03 -7.98
C ASN A 332 13.49 48.25 -7.46
N LEU A 333 12.22 48.32 -7.86
CA LEU A 333 11.34 49.44 -7.47
C LEU A 333 10.95 49.40 -5.98
N GLY A 334 10.82 48.21 -5.40
CA GLY A 334 10.44 48.02 -3.99
C GLY A 334 11.58 48.26 -3.01
N ARG A 335 12.83 48.09 -3.41
CA ARG A 335 14.02 48.30 -2.55
C ARG A 335 14.82 49.54 -2.90
N GLU A 336 14.55 50.11 -4.05
CA GLU A 336 15.31 51.25 -4.61
C GLU A 336 16.81 50.96 -4.69
N LYS A 337 17.15 49.73 -5.09
CA LYS A 337 18.55 49.23 -5.25
C LYS A 337 18.73 48.48 -6.57
N TYR A 338 19.95 48.54 -7.08
CA TYR A 338 20.34 47.74 -8.22
C TYR A 338 20.79 46.34 -7.82
N ILE A 339 20.68 45.39 -8.75
CA ILE A 339 21.43 44.13 -8.65
C ILE A 339 22.90 44.49 -8.86
N SER A 340 23.71 44.27 -7.83
CA SER A 340 25.17 44.46 -7.84
C SER A 340 25.94 43.16 -7.99
N GLY A 341 25.28 42.00 -7.92
CA GLY A 341 25.84 40.65 -8.10
C GLY A 341 24.78 39.58 -7.99
N VAL A 342 25.13 38.34 -8.27
CA VAL A 342 24.21 37.18 -8.18
C VAL A 342 23.56 37.07 -6.82
N GLY A 343 24.26 37.38 -5.73
CA GLY A 343 23.76 37.34 -4.38
C GLY A 343 23.69 38.72 -3.69
N ALA A 344 23.72 39.83 -4.38
CA ALA A 344 23.81 41.16 -3.77
C ALA A 344 22.98 42.23 -4.46
N LEU A 345 22.40 43.12 -3.67
CA LEU A 345 21.78 44.37 -4.06
C LEU A 345 22.67 45.51 -3.60
N GLY A 346 22.92 46.57 -4.42
CA GLY A 346 23.76 47.70 -4.10
C GLY A 346 23.77 48.74 -5.23
N ASP A 347 24.98 49.11 -5.64
CA ASP A 347 25.22 50.09 -6.67
C ASP A 347 24.94 49.55 -8.09
N GLU A 348 24.76 50.42 -9.05
CA GLU A 348 24.52 50.12 -10.44
C GLU A 348 25.66 49.24 -11.01
N THR A 349 25.29 48.18 -11.69
CA THR A 349 26.21 47.20 -12.29
C THR A 349 25.71 46.80 -13.69
N VAL A 350 26.62 46.62 -14.62
CA VAL A 350 26.29 46.15 -15.98
C VAL A 350 26.00 44.66 -15.95
N LEU A 351 24.83 44.32 -16.48
CA LEU A 351 24.38 42.95 -16.75
C LEU A 351 24.26 42.73 -18.24
N THR A 352 24.54 41.51 -18.69
CA THR A 352 24.32 41.09 -20.07
C THR A 352 23.27 39.98 -20.12
N PHE A 353 22.61 39.83 -21.26
CA PHE A 353 21.47 38.94 -21.43
C PHE A 353 21.68 38.14 -22.73
N ASP A 354 21.73 36.83 -22.58
CA ASP A 354 21.80 35.91 -23.72
C ASP A 354 20.43 35.29 -23.97
N ASN A 355 19.94 35.33 -25.18
CA ASN A 355 18.78 34.58 -25.63
C ASN A 355 19.07 33.08 -25.52
N LEU A 356 18.16 32.32 -25.02
CA LEU A 356 18.21 30.87 -24.97
C LEU A 356 17.40 30.26 -26.13
N THR A 357 17.38 28.94 -26.20
CA THR A 357 16.72 28.20 -27.30
C THR A 357 15.19 28.35 -27.32
N THR A 358 14.57 28.48 -26.16
CA THR A 358 13.13 28.76 -26.07
C THR A 358 12.90 30.25 -26.23
N PRO A 359 12.02 30.68 -27.13
CA PRO A 359 11.70 32.09 -27.30
C PRO A 359 11.16 32.73 -26.01
N GLY A 360 11.79 33.85 -25.64
CA GLY A 360 11.45 34.53 -24.37
C GLY A 360 12.30 34.17 -23.17
N ASP A 361 13.08 33.10 -23.23
CA ASP A 361 14.02 32.71 -22.18
C ASP A 361 15.37 33.44 -22.34
N PHE A 362 15.88 33.97 -21.23
CA PHE A 362 17.18 34.65 -21.16
C PHE A 362 18.05 34.07 -20.05
N ASN A 363 19.35 33.96 -20.28
CA ASN A 363 20.29 33.98 -19.18
C ASN A 363 20.59 35.45 -18.78
N ILE A 364 20.54 35.77 -17.52
CA ILE A 364 21.00 37.02 -16.92
C ILE A 364 22.42 36.78 -16.43
N LYS A 365 23.38 37.66 -16.83
CA LYS A 365 24.78 37.47 -16.51
C LYS A 365 25.40 38.73 -15.91
N LYS A 366 26.32 38.48 -14.94
CA LYS A 366 27.30 39.45 -14.51
C LYS A 366 28.70 38.90 -14.79
N GLY A 367 29.35 39.42 -15.84
CA GLY A 367 30.58 38.82 -16.37
C GLY A 367 30.31 37.36 -16.80
N SER A 368 31.03 36.40 -16.20
CA SER A 368 30.83 34.95 -16.47
C SER A 368 29.77 34.28 -15.57
N GLU A 369 29.30 34.97 -14.53
CA GLU A 369 28.32 34.39 -13.60
C GLU A 369 26.90 34.50 -14.19
N VAL A 370 26.15 33.35 -14.22
CA VAL A 370 24.77 33.26 -14.67
C VAL A 370 23.84 33.17 -13.46
N PHE A 371 22.77 33.94 -13.43
CA PHE A 371 21.79 33.96 -12.38
C PHE A 371 20.93 32.66 -12.41
N HIS A 372 20.98 31.86 -11.38
CA HIS A 372 20.31 30.57 -11.26
C HIS A 372 19.48 30.52 -9.99
N ALA A 373 18.26 29.97 -10.07
CA ALA A 373 17.39 29.76 -8.91
C ALA A 373 17.89 28.57 -8.08
N LEU A 374 18.60 28.85 -6.97
CA LEU A 374 19.13 27.81 -6.07
C LEU A 374 17.99 26.97 -5.45
N GLY A 375 18.20 25.68 -5.32
CA GLY A 375 17.27 24.76 -4.65
C GLY A 375 15.99 24.47 -5.42
N HIS A 376 15.93 24.75 -6.70
CA HIS A 376 14.79 24.49 -7.56
C HIS A 376 14.36 23.00 -7.59
N ASN A 377 15.29 22.06 -7.45
CA ASN A 377 15.02 20.61 -7.47
C ASN A 377 14.53 20.04 -6.13
N SER A 378 14.70 20.77 -5.01
CA SER A 378 14.42 20.22 -3.68
C SER A 378 12.98 20.42 -3.21
N GLY A 379 12.07 20.88 -4.07
CA GLY A 379 10.75 21.31 -3.63
C GLY A 379 10.85 22.37 -2.54
N ALA A 380 12.04 22.96 -2.36
CA ALA A 380 12.32 23.93 -1.33
C ALA A 380 11.34 25.08 -1.45
N GLY A 381 10.85 25.45 -0.34
CA GLY A 381 9.86 26.41 -0.02
C GLY A 381 9.52 27.50 -1.01
N VAL A 382 8.71 28.44 -0.56
CA VAL A 382 8.13 29.49 -1.39
C VAL A 382 9.17 30.46 -1.94
N GLU A 383 10.36 30.47 -1.34
CA GLU A 383 11.46 31.37 -1.73
C GLU A 383 12.84 30.77 -1.49
N ASN A 384 13.86 31.14 -2.31
CA ASN A 384 15.26 30.81 -2.07
C ASN A 384 16.17 31.82 -2.76
N ASN A 385 17.47 31.76 -2.46
CA ASN A 385 18.48 32.67 -3.03
C ASN A 385 18.76 32.36 -4.49
N LEU A 386 19.38 33.33 -5.20
CA LEU A 386 20.04 33.07 -6.47
C LEU A 386 21.48 32.62 -6.23
N THR A 387 22.02 31.86 -7.17
CA THR A 387 23.42 31.42 -7.21
C THR A 387 23.98 31.54 -8.62
N GLY A 388 25.30 31.44 -8.77
CA GLY A 388 25.95 31.45 -10.10
C GLY A 388 25.99 30.03 -10.66
N TRP A 389 25.16 29.74 -11.68
CA TRP A 389 25.15 28.44 -12.36
C TRP A 389 24.61 28.58 -13.81
N PRO A 390 25.39 28.18 -14.83
CA PRO A 390 24.91 28.22 -16.22
C PRO A 390 23.85 27.14 -16.47
N GLY A 391 22.95 27.41 -17.40
CA GLY A 391 21.90 26.48 -17.83
C GLY A 391 21.21 26.93 -19.09
N ASN A 392 20.48 26.04 -19.73
CA ASN A 392 19.75 26.27 -20.97
C ASN A 392 18.28 26.66 -20.72
N SER A 393 17.50 26.79 -21.82
CA SER A 393 16.05 26.98 -21.77
C SER A 393 15.35 25.89 -20.95
N GLY A 394 14.33 26.30 -20.23
CA GLY A 394 13.55 25.39 -19.36
C GLY A 394 14.29 24.97 -18.09
N THR A 395 15.48 25.54 -17.81
CA THR A 395 16.24 25.29 -16.57
C THR A 395 16.06 26.43 -15.56
N ALA A 396 16.54 26.23 -14.35
CA ALA A 396 16.50 27.26 -13.31
C ALA A 396 17.41 28.49 -13.56
N SER A 397 18.16 28.53 -14.68
CA SER A 397 18.92 29.67 -15.15
C SER A 397 18.17 30.45 -16.23
N ALA A 398 17.01 29.99 -16.67
CA ALA A 398 16.20 30.67 -17.66
C ALA A 398 15.25 31.68 -16.99
N TRP A 399 15.21 32.88 -17.52
CA TRP A 399 14.39 33.99 -17.03
C TRP A 399 13.60 34.63 -18.18
N VAL A 400 12.32 34.91 -17.91
CA VAL A 400 11.38 35.54 -18.84
C VAL A 400 11.06 36.95 -18.35
N PHE A 401 11.19 37.96 -19.23
CA PHE A 401 10.88 39.36 -18.92
C PHE A 401 9.45 39.69 -19.33
N ARG A 402 8.56 39.88 -18.34
CA ARG A 402 7.18 40.30 -18.58
C ARG A 402 7.06 41.80 -18.42
N LYS A 403 6.81 42.52 -19.51
CA LYS A 403 6.66 43.96 -19.52
C LYS A 403 5.44 44.37 -18.71
N VAL A 404 5.56 45.43 -17.91
CA VAL A 404 4.49 46.00 -17.10
C VAL A 404 4.43 47.54 -17.28
N ASN A 405 3.26 48.12 -17.13
CA ASN A 405 3.12 49.58 -17.10
C ASN A 405 3.41 50.08 -15.68
N TYR A 406 4.24 51.10 -15.56
CA TYR A 406 4.64 51.66 -14.28
C TYR A 406 3.45 52.18 -13.45
N GLU A 407 2.49 52.81 -14.13
CA GLU A 407 1.30 53.46 -13.50
C GLU A 407 0.39 52.38 -12.82
N ASP A 408 0.38 51.15 -13.30
CA ASP A 408 -0.46 50.08 -12.79
C ASP A 408 0.13 49.42 -11.52
N ILE A 409 1.44 49.62 -11.26
CA ILE A 409 2.15 48.87 -10.21
C ILE A 409 1.70 49.32 -8.80
N LEU A 410 1.73 50.65 -8.53
CA LEU A 410 1.45 51.13 -7.17
C LEU A 410 0.05 50.78 -6.66
N PRO A 411 -1.05 50.86 -7.48
CA PRO A 411 -2.36 50.40 -7.09
C PRO A 411 -2.39 48.91 -6.70
N LEU A 412 -1.76 48.07 -7.54
CA LEU A 412 -1.69 46.61 -7.30
C LEU A 412 -0.94 46.27 -5.99
N VAL A 413 0.19 46.93 -5.76
CA VAL A 413 1.00 46.68 -4.57
C VAL A 413 0.31 47.16 -3.30
N LYS A 414 -0.47 48.26 -3.36
CA LYS A 414 -1.37 48.69 -2.25
C LYS A 414 -2.45 47.65 -1.93
N GLU A 415 -3.10 47.11 -2.99
CA GLU A 415 -4.06 46.03 -2.85
C GLU A 415 -3.38 44.79 -2.18
N GLY A 416 -2.16 44.45 -2.62
CA GLY A 416 -1.40 43.32 -2.05
C GLY A 416 -1.05 43.51 -0.57
N LEU A 417 -0.72 44.70 -0.12
CA LEU A 417 -0.51 44.96 1.30
C LEU A 417 -1.84 44.86 2.08
N THR A 418 -2.95 45.32 1.50
CA THR A 418 -4.25 45.19 2.15
C THR A 418 -4.63 43.74 2.32
N GLU A 419 -4.51 42.92 1.28
CA GLU A 419 -4.75 41.46 1.37
C GLU A 419 -3.81 40.77 2.39
N TYR A 420 -2.54 41.15 2.39
CA TYR A 420 -1.58 40.63 3.35
C TYR A 420 -1.95 41.03 4.81
N ALA A 421 -2.37 42.25 5.01
CA ALA A 421 -2.84 42.75 6.31
C ALA A 421 -4.13 42.04 6.74
N ASP A 422 -5.08 41.80 5.80
CA ASP A 422 -6.31 41.05 6.06
C ASP A 422 -5.99 39.58 6.45
N ALA A 423 -5.02 38.97 5.79
CA ALA A 423 -4.55 37.63 6.15
C ALA A 423 -3.90 37.58 7.54
N GLN A 424 -3.13 38.62 7.92
CA GLN A 424 -2.62 38.77 9.28
C GLN A 424 -3.75 38.94 10.30
N GLN A 425 -4.75 39.76 9.99
CA GLN A 425 -5.93 39.97 10.84
C GLN A 425 -6.67 38.64 11.03
N ALA A 426 -6.98 37.91 9.96
CA ALA A 426 -7.64 36.61 10.05
C ALA A 426 -6.84 35.61 10.91
N THR A 427 -5.51 35.63 10.82
CA THR A 427 -4.63 34.82 11.66
C THR A 427 -4.74 35.19 13.13
N VAL A 428 -4.72 36.48 13.44
CA VAL A 428 -4.83 37.02 14.80
C VAL A 428 -6.21 36.75 15.38
N GLU A 429 -7.28 36.89 14.60
CA GLU A 429 -8.64 36.52 15.00
C GLU A 429 -8.75 35.02 15.35
N GLY A 430 -7.98 34.17 14.69
CA GLY A 430 -7.86 32.75 15.05
C GLY A 430 -7.31 32.52 16.47
N TYR A 431 -6.58 33.49 17.02
CA TYR A 431 -6.04 33.45 18.40
C TYR A 431 -6.99 34.09 19.43
N HIS A 432 -8.03 34.77 18.99
CA HIS A 432 -9.02 35.41 19.85
C HIS A 432 -10.15 34.43 20.23
N LYS A 433 -9.98 33.75 21.36
CA LYS A 433 -10.92 32.74 21.89
C LYS A 433 -10.94 32.79 23.40
N ALA A 434 -12.05 32.37 23.99
CA ALA A 434 -12.20 32.21 25.42
C ALA A 434 -11.41 31.03 26.02
N ASP A 435 -11.03 30.09 25.21
CA ASP A 435 -10.30 28.90 25.64
C ASP A 435 -8.92 29.21 26.25
N PRO A 436 -8.42 28.42 27.20
CA PRO A 436 -7.10 28.58 27.78
C PRO A 436 -5.97 28.60 26.73
N GLY A 437 -4.95 29.44 26.95
CA GLY A 437 -3.81 29.61 26.06
C GLY A 437 -4.09 30.45 24.80
N PHE A 438 -5.32 30.84 24.56
CA PHE A 438 -5.72 31.85 23.56
C PHE A 438 -5.75 33.25 24.14
N LEU A 439 -6.14 34.26 23.37
CA LEU A 439 -6.18 35.68 23.78
C LEU A 439 -7.62 36.12 23.96
N SER A 440 -7.92 36.83 25.05
CA SER A 440 -9.24 37.43 25.31
C SER A 440 -9.41 38.78 24.65
N ASP A 441 -8.33 39.51 24.35
CA ASP A 441 -8.30 40.80 23.68
C ASP A 441 -7.16 40.85 22.66
N ILE A 442 -7.46 41.26 21.46
CA ILE A 442 -6.53 41.45 20.33
C ILE A 442 -6.54 42.88 19.79
N SER A 443 -7.20 43.81 20.46
CA SER A 443 -7.45 45.18 19.97
C SER A 443 -6.16 45.95 19.65
N SER A 444 -5.13 45.80 20.45
CA SER A 444 -3.82 46.43 20.20
C SER A 444 -3.11 45.87 18.97
N VAL A 445 -3.27 44.59 18.65
CA VAL A 445 -2.74 43.97 17.43
C VAL A 445 -3.52 44.42 16.21
N THR A 446 -4.85 44.43 16.28
CA THR A 446 -5.72 44.98 15.23
C THR A 446 -5.35 46.40 14.88
N ALA A 447 -5.08 47.27 15.88
CA ALA A 447 -4.64 48.64 15.67
C ALA A 447 -3.31 48.72 14.88
N VAL A 448 -2.36 47.82 15.09
CA VAL A 448 -1.13 47.73 14.30
C VAL A 448 -1.44 47.44 12.82
N ILE A 449 -2.33 46.52 12.57
CA ILE A 449 -2.75 46.11 11.23
C ILE A 449 -3.50 47.25 10.52
N ASP A 450 -4.42 47.88 11.20
CA ASP A 450 -5.21 49.01 10.66
C ASP A 450 -4.31 50.21 10.34
N ASN A 451 -3.31 50.51 11.17
CA ASN A 451 -2.31 51.53 10.91
C ASN A 451 -1.50 51.25 9.65
N ALA A 452 -1.12 49.99 9.41
CA ALA A 452 -0.42 49.60 8.19
C ALA A 452 -1.29 49.82 6.92
N LYS A 453 -2.58 49.48 6.98
CA LYS A 453 -3.54 49.73 5.90
C LYS A 453 -3.72 51.24 5.63
N ALA A 454 -3.86 52.05 6.71
CA ALA A 454 -4.00 53.52 6.60
C ALA A 454 -2.77 54.15 5.97
N ASN A 455 -1.57 53.75 6.42
CA ASN A 455 -0.31 54.21 5.88
C ASN A 455 -0.11 53.77 4.40
N SER A 456 -0.55 52.53 4.02
CA SER A 456 -0.58 52.07 2.66
C SER A 456 -1.42 52.97 1.75
N SER A 457 -2.62 53.32 2.21
CA SER A 457 -3.54 54.17 1.46
C SER A 457 -2.92 55.54 1.08
N SER A 458 -2.15 56.10 2.00
CA SER A 458 -1.48 57.42 1.82
C SER A 458 -0.13 57.35 1.13
N ALA A 459 0.47 56.16 0.98
CA ALA A 459 1.79 55.97 0.35
C ALA A 459 1.79 56.35 -1.12
N THR A 460 2.86 57.03 -1.55
CA THR A 460 3.06 57.50 -2.93
C THR A 460 4.16 56.75 -3.71
N THR A 461 4.89 55.82 -3.04
CA THR A 461 5.97 55.05 -3.64
C THR A 461 5.79 53.53 -3.38
N ILE A 462 6.27 52.72 -4.32
CA ILE A 462 6.28 51.26 -4.20
C ILE A 462 7.13 50.83 -2.99
N LYS A 463 8.27 51.47 -2.79
CA LYS A 463 9.16 51.19 -1.64
C LYS A 463 8.45 51.38 -0.31
N ALA A 464 7.67 52.45 -0.12
CA ALA A 464 6.95 52.68 1.10
C ALA A 464 6.00 51.50 1.43
N ILE A 465 5.34 50.92 0.41
CA ILE A 465 4.46 49.77 0.59
C ILE A 465 5.25 48.50 0.93
N VAL A 466 6.37 48.30 0.27
CA VAL A 466 7.26 47.14 0.57
C VAL A 466 7.82 47.20 1.98
N ASP A 467 8.25 48.37 2.42
CA ASP A 467 8.73 48.57 3.80
C ASP A 467 7.63 48.32 4.83
N LEU A 468 6.40 48.81 4.58
CA LEU A 468 5.23 48.51 5.43
C LEU A 468 4.93 47.00 5.50
N ARG A 469 4.98 46.32 4.35
CA ARG A 469 4.76 44.85 4.31
C ARG A 469 5.85 44.07 5.08
N ASP A 470 7.10 44.44 4.95
CA ASP A 470 8.22 43.85 5.66
C ASP A 470 8.13 44.03 7.18
N ALA A 471 7.72 45.25 7.61
CA ALA A 471 7.57 45.57 9.02
C ALA A 471 6.37 44.88 9.66
N LEU A 472 5.24 44.75 8.93
CA LEU A 472 3.96 44.32 9.47
C LEU A 472 4.02 42.99 10.21
N ALA A 473 4.71 41.98 9.67
CA ALA A 473 4.81 40.68 10.31
C ALA A 473 5.54 40.77 11.69
N SER A 474 6.60 41.54 11.76
CA SER A 474 7.36 41.71 13.02
C SER A 474 6.58 42.55 14.03
N ASP A 475 5.89 43.58 13.56
CA ASP A 475 5.09 44.46 14.40
C ASP A 475 3.88 43.74 15.00
N VAL A 476 3.18 42.93 14.21
CA VAL A 476 2.13 42.03 14.69
C VAL A 476 2.67 41.06 15.71
N GLN A 477 3.81 40.38 15.44
CA GLN A 477 4.43 39.46 16.40
C GLN A 477 4.84 40.16 17.71
N ASN A 478 5.37 41.38 17.64
CA ASN A 478 5.74 42.16 18.83
C ASN A 478 4.49 42.57 19.66
N ALA A 479 3.42 43.01 18.98
CA ALA A 479 2.14 43.29 19.63
C ALA A 479 1.53 42.05 20.29
N LEU A 480 1.54 40.88 19.61
CA LEU A 480 1.08 39.60 20.16
C LEU A 480 1.87 39.17 21.41
N LYS A 481 3.21 39.33 21.41
CA LYS A 481 4.02 39.00 22.58
C LYS A 481 3.72 39.84 23.84
N ALA A 482 3.16 41.01 23.67
CA ALA A 482 2.77 41.90 24.80
C ALA A 482 1.44 41.47 25.42
N LEU A 483 0.68 40.58 24.80
CA LEU A 483 -0.64 40.15 25.27
C LEU A 483 -0.56 38.96 26.23
N THR A 484 -1.46 38.90 27.19
CA THR A 484 -1.56 37.80 28.16
C THR A 484 -2.55 36.75 27.62
N LYS A 485 -2.13 35.51 27.65
CA LYS A 485 -3.00 34.36 27.31
C LYS A 485 -3.98 34.07 28.42
N ASN A 486 -5.17 33.58 28.08
CA ASN A 486 -6.16 33.07 29.03
C ASN A 486 -5.54 31.94 29.89
N PRO A 487 -5.62 31.98 31.20
CA PRO A 487 -5.11 30.90 32.06
C PRO A 487 -6.01 29.66 31.95
N VAL A 488 -5.43 28.50 32.31
CA VAL A 488 -6.25 27.31 32.61
C VAL A 488 -7.02 27.57 33.89
N THR A 489 -8.31 27.33 33.88
CA THR A 489 -9.21 27.52 35.04
C THR A 489 -9.96 26.23 35.37
N GLU A 490 -10.55 26.17 36.56
CA GLU A 490 -11.47 25.10 36.92
C GLU A 490 -12.68 25.08 35.98
N GLY A 491 -13.09 23.89 35.53
CA GLY A 491 -14.24 23.73 34.61
C GLY A 491 -14.18 22.46 33.77
N TYR A 492 -15.18 22.34 32.89
CA TYR A 492 -15.28 21.22 31.96
C TYR A 492 -14.56 21.53 30.65
N TYR A 493 -13.84 20.53 30.13
CA TYR A 493 -13.03 20.64 28.90
C TYR A 493 -13.07 19.38 28.06
N GLN A 494 -12.97 19.56 26.74
CA GLN A 494 -12.43 18.54 25.85
C GLN A 494 -10.93 18.79 25.66
N ILE A 495 -10.11 17.77 25.84
CA ILE A 495 -8.65 17.84 25.64
C ILE A 495 -8.37 17.36 24.22
N VAL A 496 -8.16 18.28 23.30
CA VAL A 496 -8.03 18.05 21.87
C VAL A 496 -6.55 18.08 21.46
N SER A 497 -6.15 17.22 20.54
CA SER A 497 -4.76 17.20 20.06
C SER A 497 -4.41 18.47 19.29
N GLY A 498 -3.27 19.08 19.60
CA GLY A 498 -2.71 20.20 18.86
C GLY A 498 -1.98 19.82 17.57
N LEU A 499 -1.87 18.52 17.26
CA LEU A 499 -1.23 18.05 16.03
C LEU A 499 -2.13 18.31 14.81
N LYS A 500 -1.79 19.34 14.04
CA LYS A 500 -2.57 19.78 12.85
C LYS A 500 -2.66 18.70 11.76
N ALA A 501 -1.68 17.82 11.68
CA ALA A 501 -1.66 16.74 10.69
C ALA A 501 -2.89 15.83 10.73
N PHE A 502 -3.56 15.69 11.86
CA PHE A 502 -4.80 14.92 11.94
C PHE A 502 -5.92 15.58 11.12
N LYS A 503 -6.08 16.89 11.24
CA LYS A 503 -7.09 17.63 10.48
C LYS A 503 -6.71 17.80 9.02
N GLU A 504 -5.45 18.11 8.74
CA GLU A 504 -4.95 18.39 7.39
C GLU A 504 -4.87 17.14 6.50
N LYS A 505 -4.41 16.01 7.07
CA LYS A 505 -4.19 14.75 6.31
C LYS A 505 -5.33 13.75 6.43
N GLN A 506 -6.07 13.75 7.55
CA GLN A 506 -7.12 12.76 7.82
C GLN A 506 -8.53 13.36 7.85
N GLY A 507 -8.67 14.68 7.76
CA GLY A 507 -9.96 15.39 7.79
C GLY A 507 -10.67 15.32 9.14
N VAL A 508 -10.01 14.87 10.22
CA VAL A 508 -10.60 14.68 11.55
C VAL A 508 -9.75 15.35 12.64
N GLU A 509 -10.40 15.78 13.71
CA GLU A 509 -9.74 16.17 14.95
C GLU A 509 -9.68 14.96 15.89
N LYS A 510 -8.71 14.95 16.79
CA LYS A 510 -8.52 13.90 17.79
C LYS A 510 -8.57 14.48 19.18
N ALA A 511 -9.12 13.71 20.13
CA ALA A 511 -9.23 14.11 21.53
C ALA A 511 -8.76 13.01 22.48
N MET A 512 -8.39 13.40 23.68
CA MET A 512 -8.08 12.50 24.79
C MET A 512 -9.39 12.00 25.39
N TYR A 513 -9.49 10.70 25.63
CA TYR A 513 -10.62 10.06 26.29
C TYR A 513 -10.17 9.11 27.38
N ALA A 514 -11.05 8.75 28.30
CA ALA A 514 -10.80 7.69 29.27
C ALA A 514 -11.31 6.34 28.72
N SER A 515 -10.38 5.40 28.50
CA SER A 515 -10.73 4.00 28.35
C SER A 515 -11.12 3.40 29.73
N ALA A 516 -11.40 2.12 29.79
CA ALA A 516 -11.73 1.47 31.07
C ALA A 516 -10.60 1.52 32.12
N SER A 517 -9.33 1.63 31.69
CA SER A 517 -8.17 1.53 32.60
C SER A 517 -7.13 2.63 32.40
N ALA A 518 -7.14 3.37 31.28
CA ALA A 518 -6.08 4.31 30.94
C ALA A 518 -6.61 5.51 30.13
N PRO A 519 -5.93 6.67 30.18
CA PRO A 519 -6.15 7.72 29.21
C PRO A 519 -5.65 7.26 27.83
N ALA A 520 -6.42 7.54 26.80
CA ALA A 520 -6.13 7.22 25.42
C ALA A 520 -6.52 8.40 24.52
N TRP A 521 -6.24 8.31 23.23
CA TRP A 521 -6.65 9.33 22.26
C TRP A 521 -7.40 8.70 21.09
N GLY A 522 -8.37 9.40 20.54
CA GLY A 522 -9.21 8.93 19.46
C GLY A 522 -9.81 10.06 18.66
N THR A 523 -10.66 9.73 17.69
CA THR A 523 -11.40 10.75 16.91
C THR A 523 -12.29 11.57 17.83
N LEU A 524 -12.26 12.90 17.68
CA LEU A 524 -13.10 13.80 18.45
C LEU A 524 -14.58 13.51 18.17
N ASN A 525 -15.33 13.25 19.24
CA ASN A 525 -16.76 13.04 19.21
C ASN A 525 -17.43 13.89 20.32
N GLY A 526 -18.16 14.90 19.96
CA GLY A 526 -18.84 15.80 20.90
C GLY A 526 -19.95 15.14 21.72
N ASN A 527 -20.37 13.92 21.37
CA ASN A 527 -21.38 13.16 22.09
C ASN A 527 -20.81 12.08 23.01
N ASP A 528 -19.48 11.93 23.04
CA ASP A 528 -18.82 10.90 23.85
C ASP A 528 -18.37 11.49 25.20
N ALA A 529 -19.07 11.18 26.27
CA ALA A 529 -18.78 11.66 27.63
C ALA A 529 -17.36 11.27 28.10
N THR A 530 -16.75 10.21 27.55
CA THR A 530 -15.39 9.79 27.93
C THR A 530 -14.32 10.77 27.44
N GLN A 531 -14.65 11.68 26.51
CA GLN A 531 -13.78 12.73 26.00
C GLN A 531 -13.91 14.05 26.78
N TYR A 532 -14.74 14.10 27.83
CA TYR A 532 -14.95 15.27 28.65
C TYR A 532 -14.31 15.11 30.02
N TRP A 533 -13.60 16.16 30.44
CA TRP A 533 -12.81 16.17 31.65
C TRP A 533 -13.18 17.39 32.49
N TYR A 534 -13.45 17.20 33.79
CA TYR A 534 -13.53 18.26 34.74
C TYR A 534 -12.16 18.53 35.35
N LEU A 535 -11.61 19.69 35.09
CA LEU A 535 -10.36 20.16 35.70
C LEU A 535 -10.71 20.84 37.01
N LYS A 536 -10.24 20.31 38.13
CA LYS A 536 -10.38 20.91 39.46
C LYS A 536 -9.04 21.45 39.90
N GLN A 537 -8.99 22.71 40.30
CA GLN A 537 -7.77 23.33 40.78
C GLN A 537 -7.36 22.74 42.13
N VAL A 538 -6.12 22.39 42.34
CA VAL A 538 -5.52 21.86 43.53
C VAL A 538 -4.16 22.54 43.78
N GLU A 539 -3.55 22.30 44.93
CA GLU A 539 -2.18 22.78 45.20
C GLU A 539 -1.20 22.17 44.19
N GLY A 540 -0.47 23.03 43.51
CA GLY A 540 0.52 22.63 42.47
C GLY A 540 -0.02 22.34 41.08
N GLY A 541 -1.34 22.50 40.81
CA GLY A 541 -1.88 22.28 39.47
C GLY A 541 -3.36 21.97 39.43
N PHE A 542 -3.73 20.93 38.70
CA PHE A 542 -5.10 20.50 38.49
C PHE A 542 -5.24 18.98 38.61
N THR A 543 -6.39 18.49 39.03
CA THR A 543 -6.82 17.11 38.81
C THR A 543 -7.77 17.06 37.61
N ALA A 544 -7.75 15.99 36.83
CA ALA A 544 -8.65 15.79 35.70
C ALA A 544 -9.58 14.61 35.95
N TYR A 545 -10.87 14.89 36.19
CA TYR A 545 -11.92 13.88 36.37
C TYR A 545 -12.68 13.65 35.07
N ASN A 546 -12.77 12.39 34.66
CA ASN A 546 -13.47 12.02 33.45
C ASN A 546 -14.99 11.94 33.68
N VAL A 547 -15.77 12.62 32.86
CA VAL A 547 -17.23 12.70 33.00
C VAL A 547 -17.92 11.36 32.72
N GLY A 548 -17.43 10.61 31.72
CA GLY A 548 -18.05 9.34 31.31
C GLY A 548 -17.66 8.13 32.16
N ARG A 549 -16.39 8.05 32.59
CA ARG A 549 -15.92 6.92 33.38
C ARG A 549 -15.95 7.17 34.87
N GLU A 550 -16.17 8.41 35.31
CA GLU A 550 -16.18 8.82 36.72
C GLU A 550 -14.86 8.49 37.45
N THR A 551 -13.73 8.64 36.74
CA THR A 551 -12.39 8.36 37.23
C THR A 551 -11.46 9.52 36.96
N TYR A 552 -10.32 9.58 37.64
CA TYR A 552 -9.28 10.59 37.45
C TYR A 552 -8.14 10.06 36.57
N ILE A 553 -7.42 10.96 35.89
CA ILE A 553 -6.07 10.63 35.41
C ILE A 553 -5.19 10.40 36.65
N ALA A 554 -4.72 9.18 36.81
CA ALA A 554 -3.86 8.74 37.91
C ALA A 554 -2.39 8.59 37.50
N GLY A 555 -2.13 8.48 36.19
CA GLY A 555 -0.81 8.31 35.61
C GLY A 555 -0.84 8.49 34.10
N VAL A 556 0.31 8.42 33.43
CA VAL A 556 0.41 8.53 31.98
C VAL A 556 -0.43 7.45 31.29
N GLY A 557 -0.42 6.24 31.83
CA GLY A 557 -1.19 5.09 31.30
C GLY A 557 -2.24 4.55 32.27
N ALA A 558 -2.77 5.37 33.19
CA ALA A 558 -3.72 4.89 34.18
C ALA A 558 -4.82 5.93 34.51
N VAL A 559 -6.05 5.44 34.63
CA VAL A 559 -7.16 6.14 35.27
C VAL A 559 -7.60 5.35 36.50
N SER A 560 -8.00 6.05 37.57
CA SER A 560 -8.49 5.43 38.81
C SER A 560 -9.26 6.43 39.66
N ASP A 561 -9.77 6.00 40.84
CA ASP A 561 -10.41 6.89 41.82
C ASP A 561 -9.40 7.83 42.54
N ALA A 562 -8.09 7.52 42.44
CA ALA A 562 -7.03 8.36 42.97
C ALA A 562 -6.53 9.35 41.90
N ALA A 563 -6.61 10.64 42.20
CA ALA A 563 -6.22 11.72 41.27
C ALA A 563 -4.71 11.98 41.32
N ALA A 564 -4.11 12.16 40.15
CA ALA A 564 -2.76 12.74 40.04
C ALA A 564 -2.85 14.25 39.72
N THR A 565 -1.85 15.04 40.17
CA THR A 565 -1.78 16.46 39.87
C THR A 565 -1.13 16.68 38.49
N LEU A 566 -1.88 17.36 37.62
CA LEU A 566 -1.47 17.78 36.28
C LEU A 566 -0.99 19.24 36.30
N THR A 567 0.03 19.52 35.50
CA THR A 567 0.43 20.90 35.16
C THR A 567 0.36 21.12 33.67
N PHE A 568 0.09 22.36 33.26
CA PHE A 568 -0.06 22.77 31.88
C PHE A 568 1.08 23.72 31.53
N ALA A 569 2.02 23.28 30.69
CA ALA A 569 3.12 24.12 30.22
C ALA A 569 2.79 24.66 28.83
N ASP A 570 2.73 25.97 28.70
CA ASP A 570 2.51 26.67 27.42
C ASP A 570 3.54 26.26 26.37
N LEU A 571 3.06 26.03 25.17
CA LEU A 571 3.88 25.85 23.98
C LEU A 571 3.88 27.13 23.11
N SER A 572 4.67 27.13 22.06
CA SER A 572 4.77 28.26 21.11
C SER A 572 3.46 28.52 20.34
N GLY A 573 2.60 27.51 20.19
CA GLY A 573 1.27 27.65 19.60
C GLY A 573 0.25 28.24 20.56
N TYR A 574 -0.69 29.06 20.04
CA TYR A 574 -1.80 29.54 20.83
C TYR A 574 -2.77 28.42 21.17
N GLY A 575 -3.16 28.36 22.45
CA GLY A 575 -4.01 27.30 22.98
C GLY A 575 -3.33 25.94 23.17
N GLU A 576 -2.06 25.82 22.84
CA GLU A 576 -1.32 24.55 22.92
C GLU A 576 -0.51 24.45 24.21
N PHE A 577 -0.65 23.26 24.86
CA PHE A 577 0.03 22.92 26.12
C PHE A 577 0.70 21.57 26.05
N ASN A 578 1.83 21.40 26.75
CA ASN A 578 2.19 20.09 27.26
C ASN A 578 1.42 19.84 28.57
N ILE A 579 0.71 18.74 28.66
CA ILE A 579 0.08 18.28 29.90
C ILE A 579 1.10 17.38 30.60
N LYS A 580 1.45 17.71 31.84
CA LYS A 580 2.50 17.01 32.58
C LYS A 580 1.99 16.39 33.87
N LEU A 581 2.53 15.21 34.17
CA LEU A 581 2.44 14.51 35.44
C LEU A 581 3.86 14.45 36.04
N GLY A 582 4.21 15.43 36.86
CA GLY A 582 5.60 15.64 37.31
C GLY A 582 6.53 15.90 36.12
N ALA A 583 7.51 15.02 35.91
CA ALA A 583 8.42 15.10 34.76
C ALA A 583 7.85 14.49 33.44
N ASN A 584 6.81 13.69 33.53
CA ASN A 584 6.24 12.98 32.39
C ASN A 584 5.30 13.88 31.59
N VAL A 585 5.38 13.80 30.27
CA VAL A 585 4.51 14.54 29.33
C VAL A 585 3.55 13.57 28.63
N LEU A 586 2.27 13.90 28.61
CA LEU A 586 1.25 13.10 27.93
C LEU A 586 1.39 13.24 26.40
N HIS A 587 1.64 12.10 25.73
CA HIS A 587 1.90 12.02 24.29
C HIS A 587 0.98 11.01 23.62
N ALA A 588 0.40 11.38 22.48
CA ALA A 588 -0.41 10.49 21.67
C ALA A 588 0.48 9.47 20.93
N ASN A 589 0.52 8.23 21.42
CA ASN A 589 1.32 7.16 20.82
C ASN A 589 0.79 6.76 19.42
N SER A 590 1.66 6.25 18.55
CA SER A 590 1.31 5.73 17.22
C SER A 590 0.63 6.73 16.26
N HIS A 591 0.79 8.02 16.48
CA HIS A 591 0.20 9.09 15.66
C HIS A 591 0.61 9.05 14.18
N ASN A 592 1.77 8.45 13.85
CA ASN A 592 2.27 8.34 12.47
C ASN A 592 1.72 7.14 11.69
N SER A 593 1.07 6.19 12.36
CA SER A 593 0.68 4.90 11.72
C SER A 593 -0.64 4.94 10.96
N GLY A 594 -1.22 6.12 10.72
CA GLY A 594 -2.57 6.23 10.13
C GLY A 594 -3.60 5.41 10.91
N ALA A 595 -3.19 4.98 12.11
CA ALA A 595 -3.92 4.06 12.94
C ALA A 595 -5.32 4.60 13.18
N GLY A 596 -6.25 3.69 13.15
CA GLY A 596 -7.67 3.91 13.33
C GLY A 596 -8.07 4.87 14.44
N ALA A 597 -9.23 4.67 15.05
CA ALA A 597 -9.89 5.64 15.91
C ALA A 597 -9.11 6.09 17.16
N GLY A 598 -8.05 5.38 17.60
CA GLY A 598 -7.28 5.82 18.78
C GLY A 598 -6.15 4.89 19.20
N SER A 599 -5.34 5.34 20.14
CA SER A 599 -4.24 4.58 20.74
C SER A 599 -3.94 5.10 22.15
N ASN A 600 -2.96 4.51 22.81
CA ASN A 600 -2.57 4.85 24.18
C ASN A 600 -1.90 6.21 24.29
N ILE A 601 -1.97 6.81 25.46
CA ILE A 601 -1.12 7.90 25.90
C ILE A 601 0.17 7.31 26.51
N VAL A 602 1.31 7.86 26.08
CA VAL A 602 2.64 7.47 26.58
C VAL A 602 3.42 8.71 27.07
N ASN A 603 4.58 8.51 27.69
CA ASN A 603 5.45 9.61 28.09
C ASN A 603 6.41 9.97 26.96
N TRP A 604 6.24 11.14 26.34
CA TRP A 604 7.17 11.68 25.33
C TRP A 604 7.01 13.18 25.20
N GLY A 605 8.10 13.95 25.39
CA GLY A 605 8.09 15.40 25.21
C GLY A 605 8.00 15.83 23.73
N GLY A 606 7.42 17.00 23.49
CA GLY A 606 7.33 17.60 22.14
C GLY A 606 6.93 19.07 22.18
N ASN A 607 7.11 19.75 21.05
CA ASN A 607 6.75 21.17 20.87
C ASN A 607 5.32 21.36 20.41
N ALA A 608 4.95 22.61 20.08
CA ALA A 608 3.69 22.92 19.42
C ALA A 608 3.52 22.14 18.10
N ASN A 609 2.28 21.85 17.74
CA ASN A 609 1.95 21.03 16.58
C ASN A 609 2.64 19.64 16.60
N SER A 610 2.72 19.02 17.76
CA SER A 610 3.26 17.66 17.95
C SER A 610 2.23 16.77 18.65
N PRO A 611 2.44 15.45 18.69
CA PRO A 611 1.56 14.54 19.45
C PRO A 611 1.56 14.74 20.96
N SER A 612 2.47 15.59 21.49
CA SER A 612 2.50 16.01 22.89
C SER A 612 1.81 17.36 23.13
N SER A 613 1.30 17.96 22.07
CA SER A 613 0.57 19.22 22.12
C SER A 613 -0.94 18.97 22.29
N TRP A 614 -1.52 19.59 23.30
CA TRP A 614 -2.93 19.47 23.65
C TRP A 614 -3.59 20.84 23.78
N MET A 615 -4.81 20.96 23.30
CA MET A 615 -5.65 22.16 23.44
C MET A 615 -6.83 21.86 24.37
N LEU A 616 -7.19 22.84 25.21
CA LEU A 616 -8.31 22.75 26.14
C LEU A 616 -9.48 23.53 25.55
N ARG A 617 -10.54 22.84 25.13
CA ARG A 617 -11.81 23.45 24.70
C ARG A 617 -12.75 23.48 25.87
N LYS A 618 -13.06 24.68 26.34
CA LYS A 618 -13.96 24.88 27.48
C LYS A 618 -15.38 24.51 27.10
N VAL A 619 -16.09 23.88 28.02
CA VAL A 619 -17.49 23.49 27.89
C VAL A 619 -18.30 24.21 28.95
N GLU A 620 -19.15 25.14 28.55
CA GLU A 620 -19.90 25.99 29.50
C GLU A 620 -21.11 25.25 30.08
N ASP A 621 -21.79 24.44 29.30
CA ASP A 621 -22.99 23.72 29.72
C ASP A 621 -22.86 22.20 29.41
N ILE A 622 -22.25 21.49 30.33
CA ILE A 622 -22.10 20.02 30.25
C ILE A 622 -23.44 19.29 30.40
N ALA A 623 -24.39 19.90 31.15
CA ALA A 623 -25.68 19.26 31.43
C ALA A 623 -26.53 19.14 30.15
N SER A 624 -26.45 20.12 29.26
CA SER A 624 -27.17 20.06 27.97
C SER A 624 -26.74 18.90 27.09
N LEU A 625 -25.53 18.36 27.28
CA LEU A 625 -24.98 17.26 26.52
C LEU A 625 -25.39 15.87 27.04
N GLN A 626 -25.95 15.80 28.26
CA GLN A 626 -26.27 14.53 28.91
C GLN A 626 -27.14 13.60 28.06
N PRO A 627 -28.20 14.05 27.38
CA PRO A 627 -29.00 13.16 26.52
C PRO A 627 -28.19 12.57 25.37
N ALA A 628 -27.26 13.35 24.78
CA ALA A 628 -26.38 12.88 23.69
C ALA A 628 -25.33 11.88 24.22
N PHE A 629 -24.81 12.09 25.42
CA PHE A 629 -23.90 11.15 26.10
C PHE A 629 -24.54 9.80 26.34
N VAL A 630 -25.78 9.76 26.80
CA VAL A 630 -26.53 8.52 27.01
C VAL A 630 -26.73 7.77 25.69
N VAL A 631 -27.11 8.48 24.64
CA VAL A 631 -27.26 7.86 23.30
C VAL A 631 -25.95 7.29 22.78
N GLU A 632 -24.85 8.01 22.94
CA GLU A 632 -23.53 7.56 22.47
C GLU A 632 -23.00 6.39 23.31
N ALA A 633 -23.09 6.47 24.64
CA ALA A 633 -22.65 5.43 25.57
C ALA A 633 -23.42 4.10 25.40
N ARG A 634 -24.64 4.14 24.88
CA ARG A 634 -25.47 2.96 24.58
C ARG A 634 -24.97 2.20 23.34
N LYS A 635 -24.30 2.86 22.39
CA LYS A 635 -23.91 2.24 21.12
C LYS A 635 -23.01 0.99 21.28
N PRO A 636 -21.95 0.99 22.12
CA PRO A 636 -21.08 -0.18 22.26
C PRO A 636 -21.83 -1.43 22.67
N ILE A 637 -22.66 -1.37 23.72
CA ILE A 637 -23.45 -2.52 24.17
C ILE A 637 -24.46 -2.97 23.11
N MET A 638 -25.17 -2.04 22.46
CA MET A 638 -26.12 -2.39 21.40
C MET A 638 -25.41 -3.03 20.19
N ALA A 639 -24.22 -2.54 19.84
CA ALA A 639 -23.40 -3.11 18.77
C ALA A 639 -22.87 -4.50 19.15
N ALA A 640 -22.49 -4.72 20.40
CA ALA A 640 -22.07 -6.03 20.90
C ALA A 640 -23.21 -7.05 20.82
N ILE A 641 -24.42 -6.66 21.26
CA ILE A 641 -25.64 -7.48 21.17
C ILE A 641 -25.97 -7.81 19.71
N ALA A 642 -25.93 -6.81 18.81
CA ALA A 642 -26.30 -6.97 17.41
C ALA A 642 -25.32 -7.87 16.61
N LYS A 643 -24.10 -8.05 17.08
CA LYS A 643 -23.13 -8.98 16.49
C LYS A 643 -23.43 -10.45 16.77
N VAL A 644 -24.25 -10.74 17.76
CA VAL A 644 -24.53 -12.13 18.16
C VAL A 644 -25.52 -12.76 17.20
N ASP A 645 -25.05 -13.66 16.35
CA ASP A 645 -25.90 -14.50 15.49
C ASP A 645 -26.25 -15.81 16.21
N VAL A 646 -27.44 -15.87 16.79
CA VAL A 646 -27.91 -17.05 17.55
C VAL A 646 -27.92 -18.30 16.67
N SER A 647 -28.22 -18.18 15.37
CA SER A 647 -28.29 -19.32 14.46
C SER A 647 -26.90 -19.91 14.20
N ALA A 648 -25.90 -19.06 14.00
CA ALA A 648 -24.51 -19.49 13.79
C ALA A 648 -23.88 -20.04 15.08
N LEU A 649 -24.34 -19.57 16.24
CA LEU A 649 -23.83 -19.99 17.54
C LEU A 649 -24.52 -21.23 18.11
N SER A 650 -25.69 -21.62 17.61
CA SER A 650 -26.40 -22.79 18.10
C SER A 650 -25.62 -24.07 17.79
N GLY A 651 -25.24 -24.83 18.84
CA GLY A 651 -24.55 -26.09 18.65
C GLY A 651 -23.75 -26.55 19.86
N VAL A 652 -23.11 -27.71 19.71
CA VAL A 652 -22.37 -28.37 20.79
C VAL A 652 -20.86 -28.20 20.73
N ASN A 653 -20.35 -27.70 19.62
CA ASN A 653 -18.90 -27.47 19.44
C ASN A 653 -18.39 -26.36 20.37
N PRO A 654 -17.10 -26.35 20.72
CA PRO A 654 -16.49 -25.24 21.43
C PRO A 654 -16.74 -23.89 20.72
N GLY A 655 -16.99 -22.85 21.50
CA GLY A 655 -17.35 -21.53 21.01
C GLY A 655 -18.79 -21.36 20.56
N GLN A 656 -19.58 -22.44 20.45
CA GLN A 656 -21.03 -22.40 20.24
C GLN A 656 -21.77 -22.40 21.61
N VAL A 657 -23.06 -22.25 21.56
CA VAL A 657 -23.96 -22.28 22.75
C VAL A 657 -24.93 -23.42 22.61
N ALA A 658 -24.91 -24.33 23.60
CA ALA A 658 -25.84 -25.46 23.66
C ALA A 658 -27.25 -25.02 24.11
N ASP A 659 -27.33 -24.07 25.05
CA ASP A 659 -28.58 -23.49 25.54
C ASP A 659 -28.92 -22.17 24.85
N THR A 660 -29.57 -22.25 23.70
CA THR A 660 -30.00 -21.08 22.92
C THR A 660 -31.10 -20.27 23.61
N GLU A 661 -31.86 -20.86 24.54
CA GLU A 661 -32.85 -20.12 25.34
C GLU A 661 -32.15 -19.16 26.32
N ALA A 662 -31.10 -19.65 27.03
CA ALA A 662 -30.29 -18.79 27.88
C ALA A 662 -29.63 -17.66 27.11
N LEU A 663 -29.12 -17.93 25.89
CA LEU A 663 -28.58 -16.89 25.03
C LEU A 663 -29.64 -15.86 24.63
N ASN A 664 -30.82 -16.28 24.19
CA ASN A 664 -31.90 -15.35 23.82
C ASN A 664 -32.34 -14.52 25.04
N ASN A 665 -32.39 -15.09 26.20
CA ASN A 665 -32.70 -14.40 27.45
C ASN A 665 -31.63 -13.37 27.83
N LEU A 666 -30.35 -13.67 27.62
CA LEU A 666 -29.26 -12.73 27.84
C LEU A 666 -29.38 -11.56 26.89
N LEU A 667 -29.64 -11.79 25.57
CA LEU A 667 -29.80 -10.74 24.57
C LEU A 667 -31.00 -9.83 24.87
N ALA A 668 -32.15 -10.41 25.18
CA ALA A 668 -33.37 -9.66 25.50
C ALA A 668 -33.22 -8.82 26.77
N THR A 669 -32.64 -9.41 27.82
CA THR A 669 -32.41 -8.72 29.11
C THR A 669 -31.40 -7.59 28.93
N SER A 670 -30.28 -7.85 28.26
CA SER A 670 -29.24 -6.85 28.03
C SER A 670 -29.78 -5.70 27.18
N THR A 671 -30.59 -5.99 26.16
CA THR A 671 -31.23 -4.98 25.31
C THR A 671 -32.19 -4.11 26.15
N ALA A 672 -33.04 -4.73 26.96
CA ALA A 672 -34.00 -4.01 27.82
C ALA A 672 -33.28 -3.11 28.83
N ASN A 673 -32.26 -3.65 29.51
CA ASN A 673 -31.45 -2.90 30.46
C ASN A 673 -30.73 -1.72 29.82
N ALA A 674 -30.06 -1.95 28.64
CA ALA A 674 -29.38 -0.90 27.90
C ALA A 674 -30.34 0.22 27.42
N ASN A 675 -31.56 -0.12 27.05
CA ASN A 675 -32.55 0.87 26.63
C ASN A 675 -33.13 1.67 27.81
N ALA A 676 -33.21 1.08 28.99
CA ALA A 676 -33.75 1.71 30.18
C ALA A 676 -32.72 2.55 30.98
N GLU A 677 -31.39 2.26 30.75
CA GLU A 677 -30.32 2.92 31.50
C GLU A 677 -30.09 4.36 30.97
N GLU A 678 -29.97 5.31 31.87
CA GLU A 678 -29.67 6.71 31.61
C GLU A 678 -28.35 7.18 32.23
N ASN A 679 -27.72 6.33 33.07
CA ASN A 679 -26.38 6.61 33.60
C ASN A 679 -25.30 6.22 32.59
N VAL A 680 -24.49 7.20 32.20
CA VAL A 680 -23.46 7.03 31.18
C VAL A 680 -22.42 5.97 31.55
N LYS A 681 -21.91 6.02 32.80
CA LYS A 681 -20.92 5.04 33.28
C LYS A 681 -21.47 3.63 33.29
N ALA A 682 -22.69 3.46 33.76
CA ALA A 682 -23.35 2.15 33.75
C ALA A 682 -23.48 1.60 32.34
N LEU A 683 -23.89 2.43 31.34
CA LEU A 683 -23.96 2.03 29.94
C LEU A 683 -22.60 1.61 29.38
N LEU A 684 -21.53 2.36 29.69
CA LEU A 684 -20.16 2.05 29.25
C LEU A 684 -19.63 0.74 29.86
N ASP A 685 -20.10 0.36 31.07
CA ASP A 685 -19.69 -0.86 31.75
C ASP A 685 -20.52 -2.10 31.32
N MET A 686 -21.72 -1.85 30.72
CA MET A 686 -22.62 -2.93 30.25
C MET A 686 -22.02 -3.80 29.16
N GLU A 687 -21.23 -3.24 28.24
CA GLU A 687 -20.58 -4.02 27.18
C GLU A 687 -19.65 -5.09 27.77
N GLY A 688 -18.82 -4.69 28.74
CA GLY A 688 -17.92 -5.63 29.45
C GLY A 688 -18.67 -6.73 30.20
N SER A 689 -19.77 -6.34 30.89
CA SER A 689 -20.64 -7.25 31.63
C SER A 689 -21.36 -8.24 30.71
N PHE A 690 -21.86 -7.73 29.56
CA PHE A 690 -22.49 -8.53 28.51
C PHE A 690 -21.50 -9.54 27.93
N ASN A 691 -20.30 -9.07 27.51
CA ASN A 691 -19.27 -9.94 26.92
C ASN A 691 -18.84 -11.05 27.91
N THR A 692 -18.74 -10.73 29.21
CA THR A 692 -18.43 -11.71 30.25
C THR A 692 -19.54 -12.76 30.37
N SER A 693 -20.81 -12.33 30.44
CA SER A 693 -21.97 -13.20 30.51
C SER A 693 -22.15 -14.06 29.26
N PHE A 694 -21.92 -13.45 28.08
CA PHE A 694 -21.93 -14.15 26.81
C PHE A 694 -20.84 -15.22 26.72
N ALA A 695 -19.61 -14.87 27.07
CA ALA A 695 -18.49 -15.82 27.10
C ALA A 695 -18.73 -17.00 28.07
N ALA A 696 -19.49 -16.78 29.14
CA ALA A 696 -19.84 -17.85 30.10
C ALA A 696 -20.84 -18.86 29.51
N LEU A 697 -21.63 -18.49 28.49
CA LEU A 697 -22.55 -19.38 27.79
C LEU A 697 -21.88 -20.22 26.70
N LEU A 698 -20.70 -19.84 26.27
CA LEU A 698 -20.00 -20.57 25.22
C LEU A 698 -19.47 -21.91 25.72
N ASN A 699 -19.70 -22.94 24.92
CA ASN A 699 -19.12 -24.24 25.16
C ASN A 699 -17.59 -24.15 25.21
N LYS A 700 -16.98 -24.67 26.24
CA LYS A 700 -15.53 -24.72 26.43
C LYS A 700 -14.92 -25.88 25.64
N ILE A 701 -13.63 -25.83 25.42
CA ILE A 701 -12.85 -26.95 24.90
C ILE A 701 -12.85 -28.04 25.98
N ASP A 702 -13.33 -29.26 25.64
CA ASP A 702 -13.26 -30.44 26.49
C ASP A 702 -12.00 -31.21 26.11
N THR A 703 -11.01 -31.24 26.98
CA THR A 703 -9.73 -31.94 26.79
C THR A 703 -9.83 -33.45 26.63
N LYS A 704 -11.00 -34.04 26.94
CA LYS A 704 -11.27 -35.47 26.74
C LYS A 704 -11.82 -35.79 25.36
N LYS A 705 -12.18 -34.78 24.58
CA LYS A 705 -12.75 -34.92 23.25
C LYS A 705 -11.71 -34.70 22.16
N TYR A 706 -12.06 -35.15 20.96
CA TYR A 706 -11.26 -34.96 19.76
C TYR A 706 -11.90 -33.92 18.87
N TYR A 707 -11.08 -33.22 18.12
CA TYR A 707 -11.53 -32.11 17.28
C TYR A 707 -10.87 -32.13 15.91
N ARG A 708 -11.61 -31.68 14.90
CA ARG A 708 -11.08 -31.22 13.62
C ARG A 708 -10.95 -29.69 13.66
N ILE A 709 -9.77 -29.18 13.37
CA ILE A 709 -9.46 -27.73 13.44
C ILE A 709 -9.57 -27.16 12.04
N LYS A 710 -10.64 -26.41 11.79
CA LYS A 710 -11.01 -25.87 10.48
C LYS A 710 -10.70 -24.39 10.38
N ASN A 711 -10.01 -23.98 9.30
CA ASN A 711 -9.78 -22.55 9.01
C ASN A 711 -11.09 -21.86 8.64
N LYS A 712 -11.35 -20.67 9.21
CA LYS A 712 -12.58 -19.91 8.95
C LYS A 712 -12.65 -19.38 7.52
N LYS A 713 -11.52 -18.90 6.96
CA LYS A 713 -11.47 -18.24 5.66
C LYS A 713 -11.46 -19.22 4.50
N TYR A 714 -10.58 -20.22 4.55
CA TYR A 714 -10.36 -21.14 3.44
C TYR A 714 -11.17 -22.44 3.56
N GLY A 715 -11.59 -22.79 4.77
CA GLY A 715 -12.38 -23.99 5.01
C GLY A 715 -11.58 -25.29 5.11
N HIS A 716 -10.25 -25.23 4.99
CA HIS A 716 -9.35 -26.38 5.12
C HIS A 716 -9.12 -26.77 6.57
N TYR A 717 -8.61 -27.97 6.78
CA TYR A 717 -8.36 -28.59 8.08
C TYR A 717 -6.87 -28.82 8.33
N ILE A 718 -6.42 -28.68 9.56
CA ILE A 718 -5.03 -28.99 9.94
C ILE A 718 -4.85 -30.52 9.90
N GLY A 719 -3.94 -30.99 9.07
CA GLY A 719 -3.57 -32.41 8.92
C GLY A 719 -2.11 -32.59 8.50
N TRP A 720 -1.76 -33.77 7.99
CA TRP A 720 -0.42 -34.03 7.51
C TRP A 720 -0.22 -33.59 6.06
N LYS A 721 1.01 -33.22 5.74
CA LYS A 721 1.43 -33.11 4.34
C LYS A 721 1.43 -34.51 3.71
N GLU A 722 0.84 -34.64 2.54
CA GLU A 722 0.80 -35.89 1.78
C GLU A 722 2.17 -36.58 1.74
N GLY A 723 2.18 -37.87 2.02
CA GLY A 723 3.39 -38.70 2.06
C GLY A 723 4.29 -38.53 3.29
N THR A 724 3.82 -37.80 4.33
CA THR A 724 4.53 -37.61 5.61
C THR A 724 3.67 -38.04 6.79
N SER A 725 4.27 -38.10 7.97
CA SER A 725 3.58 -38.32 9.25
C SER A 725 4.02 -37.34 10.35
N ASN A 726 4.85 -36.37 10.00
CA ASN A 726 5.42 -35.39 10.95
C ASN A 726 5.46 -33.96 10.45
N THR A 727 5.03 -33.70 9.23
CA THR A 727 4.93 -32.37 8.64
C THR A 727 3.47 -31.99 8.52
N VAL A 728 3.11 -30.82 9.03
CA VAL A 728 1.74 -30.33 9.05
C VAL A 728 1.45 -29.47 7.83
N LYS A 729 0.25 -29.63 7.27
CA LYS A 729 -0.28 -28.83 6.17
C LYS A 729 -1.78 -28.68 6.32
N MET A 730 -2.35 -27.68 5.66
CA MET A 730 -3.79 -27.54 5.52
C MET A 730 -4.29 -28.41 4.38
N ASN A 731 -5.38 -29.13 4.61
CA ASN A 731 -5.95 -30.10 3.66
C ASN A 731 -7.46 -29.88 3.54
N ASP A 732 -8.04 -30.37 2.46
CA ASP A 732 -9.50 -30.41 2.31
C ASP A 732 -10.14 -31.32 3.40
N ASP A 733 -11.44 -31.16 3.61
CA ASP A 733 -12.20 -32.04 4.52
C ASP A 733 -12.17 -33.49 4.00
N ASP A 734 -11.50 -34.35 4.72
CA ASP A 734 -11.48 -35.78 4.46
C ASP A 734 -11.95 -36.54 5.71
N LYS A 735 -13.15 -37.07 5.65
CA LYS A 735 -13.75 -37.85 6.72
C LYS A 735 -13.02 -39.16 6.98
N THR A 736 -12.12 -39.60 6.11
CA THR A 736 -11.29 -40.81 6.29
C THR A 736 -9.93 -40.46 6.91
N ALA A 737 -9.58 -39.19 6.98
CA ALA A 737 -8.27 -38.71 7.44
C ALA A 737 -8.21 -38.62 8.97
N VAL A 738 -7.61 -39.61 9.62
CA VAL A 738 -7.39 -39.64 11.07
C VAL A 738 -6.34 -38.59 11.47
N ASP A 739 -5.41 -38.24 10.62
CA ASP A 739 -4.39 -37.20 10.83
C ASP A 739 -4.98 -35.78 10.97
N GLN A 740 -6.24 -35.55 10.53
CA GLN A 740 -6.96 -34.30 10.79
C GLN A 740 -7.62 -34.22 12.16
N ILE A 741 -7.44 -35.25 13.00
CA ILE A 741 -8.05 -35.33 14.35
C ILE A 741 -7.00 -34.94 15.41
N TRP A 742 -7.37 -33.99 16.25
CA TRP A 742 -6.54 -33.39 17.27
C TRP A 742 -7.17 -33.46 18.64
N GLN A 743 -6.36 -33.49 19.69
CA GLN A 743 -6.77 -33.35 21.07
C GLN A 743 -6.05 -32.18 21.71
N PHE A 744 -6.78 -31.36 22.45
CA PHE A 744 -6.23 -30.29 23.25
C PHE A 744 -5.80 -30.83 24.62
N VAL A 745 -4.52 -30.73 24.93
CA VAL A 745 -3.96 -31.18 26.20
C VAL A 745 -3.56 -29.94 26.99
N GLU A 746 -4.19 -29.74 28.13
CA GLU A 746 -3.95 -28.59 29.00
C GLU A 746 -2.53 -28.61 29.59
N SER A 747 -1.84 -27.46 29.56
CA SER A 747 -0.49 -27.27 30.05
C SER A 747 -0.38 -25.84 30.63
N ASP A 748 -0.39 -25.67 31.94
CA ASP A 748 -0.24 -24.38 32.65
C ASP A 748 -1.14 -23.25 32.15
N GLY A 749 -2.44 -23.53 31.93
CA GLY A 749 -3.43 -22.59 31.42
C GLY A 749 -3.34 -22.30 29.92
N LYS A 750 -2.53 -23.07 29.22
CA LYS A 750 -2.41 -23.12 27.74
C LYS A 750 -2.75 -24.51 27.23
N PHE A 751 -2.64 -24.73 25.95
CA PHE A 751 -2.91 -26.02 25.33
C PHE A 751 -1.73 -26.48 24.48
N LYS A 752 -1.38 -27.76 24.57
CA LYS A 752 -0.64 -28.45 23.52
C LYS A 752 -1.64 -29.13 22.59
N LEU A 753 -1.37 -29.09 21.30
CA LEU A 753 -2.22 -29.70 20.28
C LEU A 753 -1.63 -31.07 19.90
N LEU A 754 -2.22 -32.12 20.42
CA LEU A 754 -1.83 -33.52 20.14
C LEU A 754 -2.48 -33.94 18.82
N ASN A 755 -1.68 -34.28 17.81
CA ASN A 755 -2.20 -35.04 16.69
C ASN A 755 -2.38 -36.48 17.13
N VAL A 756 -3.62 -36.94 17.22
CA VAL A 756 -3.91 -38.25 17.81
C VAL A 756 -3.35 -39.42 16.99
N ASN A 757 -3.25 -39.27 15.67
CA ASN A 757 -2.73 -40.30 14.79
C ASN A 757 -1.20 -40.44 14.86
N ALA A 758 -0.49 -39.34 15.03
CA ALA A 758 0.96 -39.32 15.20
C ALA A 758 1.40 -39.62 16.63
N GLY A 759 0.55 -39.42 17.61
CA GLY A 759 0.87 -39.48 19.03
C GLY A 759 1.88 -38.41 19.48
N THR A 760 2.01 -37.32 18.71
CA THR A 760 2.97 -36.22 18.91
C THR A 760 2.28 -34.87 18.77
N TYR A 761 2.91 -33.83 19.30
CA TYR A 761 2.33 -32.52 19.43
C TYR A 761 2.82 -31.55 18.34
N LEU A 762 1.97 -30.58 18.00
CA LEU A 762 2.32 -29.47 17.14
C LEU A 762 3.47 -28.67 17.77
N THR A 763 4.53 -28.43 16.97
CA THR A 763 5.70 -27.61 17.38
C THR A 763 5.40 -26.13 17.25
N ASN A 764 6.33 -25.26 17.65
CA ASN A 764 6.23 -23.83 17.33
C ASN A 764 5.99 -23.64 15.82
N VAL A 765 5.01 -22.80 15.51
CA VAL A 765 4.60 -22.58 14.13
C VAL A 765 5.66 -21.79 13.40
N ALA A 766 6.06 -22.27 12.21
CA ALA A 766 7.10 -21.64 11.41
C ALA A 766 6.67 -20.26 10.90
N GLY A 767 7.61 -19.30 10.85
CA GLY A 767 7.40 -18.01 10.21
C GLY A 767 7.77 -18.05 8.74
N GLY A 768 7.06 -17.28 7.90
CA GLY A 768 7.32 -17.17 6.46
C GLY A 768 6.59 -18.20 5.60
N LYS A 769 6.37 -17.85 4.33
CA LYS A 769 5.50 -18.61 3.41
C LYS A 769 5.98 -20.00 3.03
N GLU A 770 7.29 -20.17 2.99
CA GLU A 770 7.91 -21.43 2.50
C GLU A 770 8.22 -22.42 3.63
N ASN A 771 8.06 -22.02 4.87
CA ASN A 771 8.37 -22.86 6.02
C ASN A 771 7.19 -23.74 6.38
N THR A 772 7.49 -25.00 6.71
CA THR A 772 6.50 -25.98 7.15
C THR A 772 6.59 -26.22 8.65
N THR A 773 5.43 -26.28 9.30
CA THR A 773 5.30 -26.64 10.70
C THR A 773 5.36 -28.17 10.86
N SER A 774 5.88 -28.66 11.98
CA SER A 774 6.10 -30.08 12.23
C SER A 774 5.46 -30.55 13.52
N LEU A 775 5.56 -31.87 13.77
CA LEU A 775 5.15 -32.54 15.00
C LEU A 775 6.38 -33.08 15.75
N ASN A 776 6.36 -33.03 17.08
CA ASN A 776 7.35 -33.69 17.92
C ASN A 776 6.78 -34.09 19.28
N ALA A 777 7.54 -34.84 20.10
CA ALA A 777 7.11 -35.29 21.41
C ALA A 777 6.97 -34.16 22.47
N GLY A 778 7.68 -33.03 22.30
CA GLY A 778 7.64 -31.90 23.24
C GLY A 778 6.48 -30.95 23.01
N GLY A 779 6.20 -30.68 21.74
CA GLY A 779 5.17 -29.71 21.33
C GLY A 779 5.46 -28.26 21.71
N ALA A 780 4.54 -27.38 21.39
CA ALA A 780 4.51 -25.99 21.83
C ALA A 780 3.25 -25.71 22.67
N ASP A 781 3.33 -24.70 23.53
CA ASP A 781 2.21 -24.26 24.35
C ASP A 781 1.47 -23.10 23.69
N TYR A 782 0.24 -23.32 23.29
CA TYR A 782 -0.61 -22.35 22.58
C TYR A 782 -1.60 -21.69 23.53
N THR A 783 -1.79 -20.39 23.37
CA THR A 783 -2.95 -19.69 23.93
C THR A 783 -4.12 -19.84 22.97
N VAL A 784 -5.23 -20.41 23.42
CA VAL A 784 -6.43 -20.62 22.59
C VAL A 784 -7.61 -19.93 23.27
N SER A 785 -8.20 -18.98 22.58
CA SER A 785 -9.32 -18.18 23.09
C SER A 785 -10.34 -17.90 22.01
N VAL A 786 -11.60 -17.74 22.42
CA VAL A 786 -12.64 -17.28 21.49
C VAL A 786 -12.37 -15.83 21.14
N SER A 787 -12.28 -15.52 19.86
CA SER A 787 -12.00 -14.16 19.36
C SER A 787 -13.14 -13.58 18.51
N ASP A 788 -13.93 -14.47 17.88
CA ASP A 788 -15.06 -14.12 17.01
C ASP A 788 -16.02 -15.32 16.98
N ALA A 789 -16.76 -15.49 18.09
CA ALA A 789 -17.58 -16.68 18.34
C ALA A 789 -18.43 -17.08 17.10
N PRO A 790 -18.43 -18.35 16.71
CA PRO A 790 -17.85 -19.51 17.39
C PRO A 790 -16.36 -19.76 17.07
N ALA A 791 -15.66 -18.85 16.41
CA ALA A 791 -14.27 -19.05 16.02
C ALA A 791 -13.27 -18.67 17.13
N PHE A 792 -12.18 -19.43 17.16
CA PHE A 792 -11.04 -19.25 18.06
C PHE A 792 -9.87 -18.57 17.36
N GLU A 793 -9.06 -17.90 18.14
CA GLU A 793 -7.69 -17.54 17.81
C GLU A 793 -6.75 -18.49 18.56
N ILE A 794 -5.73 -18.96 17.83
CA ILE A 794 -4.67 -19.82 18.35
C ILE A 794 -3.38 -19.02 18.27
N LEU A 795 -2.71 -18.79 19.41
CA LEU A 795 -1.49 -17.97 19.47
C LEU A 795 -0.29 -18.83 19.88
N ASP A 796 0.78 -18.77 19.10
CA ASP A 796 2.10 -19.30 19.42
C ASP A 796 3.00 -18.15 19.92
N GLY A 797 3.25 -18.11 21.23
CA GLY A 797 4.05 -17.03 21.82
C GLY A 797 3.52 -15.62 21.52
N GLY A 798 2.19 -15.47 21.44
CA GLY A 798 1.52 -14.20 21.11
C GLY A 798 1.41 -13.91 19.61
N LYS A 799 1.81 -14.82 18.73
CA LYS A 799 1.73 -14.70 17.27
C LYS A 799 0.54 -15.51 16.74
N PRO A 800 -0.36 -14.93 15.95
CA PRO A 800 -1.51 -15.66 15.43
C PRO A 800 -1.09 -16.79 14.49
N VAL A 801 -1.55 -18.01 14.78
CA VAL A 801 -1.44 -19.15 13.87
C VAL A 801 -2.44 -18.97 12.75
N GLN A 802 -2.00 -19.08 11.52
CA GLN A 802 -2.83 -18.85 10.33
C GLN A 802 -2.57 -19.86 9.21
N GLU A 803 -3.49 -19.92 8.28
CA GLU A 803 -3.33 -20.58 7.00
C GLU A 803 -2.89 -19.59 5.93
N GLU A 804 -1.81 -19.92 5.21
CA GLU A 804 -1.38 -19.18 4.03
C GLU A 804 -2.09 -19.66 2.74
N SER A 805 -2.09 -18.84 1.70
CA SER A 805 -2.69 -19.17 0.41
C SER A 805 -2.12 -20.41 -0.29
N ASN A 806 -0.93 -20.85 0.11
CA ASN A 806 -0.28 -22.09 -0.34
C ASN A 806 -0.59 -23.30 0.54
N GLN A 807 -1.58 -23.20 1.44
CA GLN A 807 -1.99 -24.22 2.40
C GLN A 807 -0.92 -24.57 3.46
N ASN A 808 0.08 -23.72 3.68
CA ASN A 808 0.99 -23.87 4.80
C ASN A 808 0.38 -23.31 6.10
N LEU A 809 0.64 -23.99 7.20
CA LEU A 809 0.35 -23.50 8.54
C LEU A 809 1.56 -22.72 9.04
N ASN A 810 1.41 -21.40 9.23
CA ASN A 810 2.46 -20.50 9.71
C ASN A 810 1.93 -19.46 10.70
N TRP A 811 2.76 -18.47 11.07
CA TRP A 811 2.30 -17.30 11.80
C TRP A 811 2.58 -16.02 11.00
N TRP A 812 1.66 -15.06 11.11
CA TRP A 812 1.79 -13.70 10.54
C TRP A 812 1.00 -12.71 11.39
N TYR A 813 1.30 -11.41 11.27
CA TYR A 813 0.64 -10.35 12.05
C TYR A 813 -0.75 -9.94 11.54
N ASP A 814 -1.27 -10.59 10.54
CA ASP A 814 -2.56 -10.25 9.96
C ASP A 814 -3.71 -10.91 10.74
N ASN A 815 -4.68 -10.09 11.17
CA ASN A 815 -5.87 -10.51 11.90
C ASN A 815 -7.06 -10.84 10.98
N ASP A 816 -6.82 -11.18 9.72
CA ASP A 816 -7.86 -11.61 8.78
C ASP A 816 -8.41 -13.00 9.16
N GLY A 817 -9.51 -13.40 8.55
CA GLY A 817 -10.17 -14.68 8.82
C GLY A 817 -9.30 -15.93 8.65
N ASN A 818 -8.12 -15.80 8.00
CA ASN A 818 -7.13 -16.87 7.87
C ASN A 818 -6.44 -17.26 9.20
N ALA A 819 -6.50 -16.42 10.23
CA ALA A 819 -6.03 -16.71 11.59
C ALA A 819 -7.16 -17.11 12.56
N LYS A 820 -8.35 -17.41 12.05
CA LYS A 820 -9.52 -17.82 12.84
C LYS A 820 -9.89 -19.28 12.57
N TRP A 821 -10.25 -20.00 13.63
CA TRP A 821 -10.38 -21.43 13.61
C TRP A 821 -11.70 -21.89 14.23
N TYR A 822 -12.40 -22.79 13.56
CA TYR A 822 -13.52 -23.54 14.14
C TYR A 822 -12.99 -24.85 14.73
N LEU A 823 -13.42 -25.17 15.93
CA LEU A 823 -13.13 -26.45 16.60
C LEU A 823 -14.38 -27.33 16.46
N ILE A 824 -14.32 -28.30 15.57
CA ILE A 824 -15.44 -29.17 15.27
C ILE A 824 -15.18 -30.51 15.98
N GLU A 825 -16.06 -30.91 16.88
CA GLU A 825 -15.93 -32.21 17.58
C GLU A 825 -15.90 -33.36 16.55
N ALA A 826 -14.89 -34.19 16.63
CA ALA A 826 -14.77 -35.39 15.82
C ALA A 826 -15.48 -36.53 16.52
N THR A 827 -16.71 -36.81 16.11
CA THR A 827 -17.56 -37.84 16.67
C THR A 827 -17.51 -39.16 15.90
N ASP A 828 -16.97 -39.11 14.71
CA ASP A 828 -16.92 -40.23 13.77
C ASP A 828 -15.70 -40.18 12.86
N ILE A 829 -15.41 -41.32 12.25
CA ILE A 829 -14.41 -41.48 11.17
C ILE A 829 -14.96 -42.42 10.09
N GLU A 830 -14.75 -42.10 8.84
CA GLU A 830 -15.13 -42.95 7.72
C GLU A 830 -14.01 -43.90 7.34
N VAL A 831 -14.34 -45.10 6.98
CA VAL A 831 -13.40 -46.10 6.45
C VAL A 831 -13.95 -46.64 5.13
N ALA A 832 -13.20 -46.54 4.06
CA ALA A 832 -13.59 -47.06 2.77
C ALA A 832 -13.64 -48.60 2.80
N LEU A 833 -14.70 -49.16 2.24
CA LEU A 833 -14.89 -50.60 2.14
C LEU A 833 -14.66 -51.07 0.69
N ASN A 834 -14.04 -52.21 0.51
CA ASN A 834 -13.80 -52.84 -0.79
C ASN A 834 -14.72 -54.05 -0.95
N ALA A 835 -15.47 -54.08 -2.04
CA ALA A 835 -16.37 -55.21 -2.34
C ALA A 835 -15.57 -56.50 -2.66
N ALA A 836 -15.95 -57.61 -1.99
CA ALA A 836 -15.38 -58.91 -2.25
C ALA A 836 -16.46 -60.01 -2.12
N GLY A 837 -16.97 -60.46 -3.24
CA GLY A 837 -18.09 -61.41 -3.29
C GLY A 837 -19.41 -60.80 -2.87
N THR A 838 -20.11 -61.37 -1.90
CA THR A 838 -21.39 -60.93 -1.37
C THR A 838 -21.27 -59.89 -0.24
N LYS A 839 -20.07 -59.55 0.14
CA LYS A 839 -19.78 -58.58 1.23
C LYS A 839 -18.73 -57.54 0.78
N SER A 840 -18.56 -56.49 1.55
CA SER A 840 -17.47 -55.54 1.45
C SER A 840 -16.67 -55.58 2.77
N TYR A 841 -15.36 -55.29 2.61
CA TYR A 841 -14.41 -55.48 3.74
C TYR A 841 -13.41 -54.30 3.79
N ALA A 842 -12.98 -54.00 5.01
CA ALA A 842 -11.78 -53.19 5.25
C ALA A 842 -11.09 -53.62 6.56
N THR A 843 -9.85 -53.22 6.73
CA THR A 843 -9.20 -53.21 8.04
C THR A 843 -8.90 -51.79 8.44
N THR A 844 -8.99 -51.52 9.74
CA THR A 844 -8.50 -50.24 10.28
C THR A 844 -7.81 -50.46 11.65
N TYR A 845 -6.98 -49.46 12.01
CA TYR A 845 -6.28 -49.41 13.29
C TYR A 845 -6.28 -47.95 13.73
N LEU A 846 -6.95 -47.64 14.84
CA LEU A 846 -7.26 -46.26 15.21
C LEU A 846 -6.65 -45.90 16.56
N PRO A 847 -6.22 -44.62 16.75
CA PRO A 847 -5.62 -44.17 18.01
C PRO A 847 -6.65 -43.95 19.12
N PHE A 848 -7.91 -44.14 18.85
CA PHE A 848 -9.04 -43.98 19.78
C PHE A 848 -9.98 -45.17 19.68
N SER A 849 -10.74 -45.41 20.75
CA SER A 849 -11.79 -46.43 20.79
C SER A 849 -12.96 -46.04 19.89
N VAL A 850 -13.63 -47.04 19.35
CA VAL A 850 -14.87 -46.87 18.57
C VAL A 850 -16.00 -47.69 19.19
N SER A 851 -17.17 -47.04 19.39
CA SER A 851 -18.30 -47.66 20.08
C SER A 851 -19.30 -48.38 19.16
N ALA A 852 -19.41 -47.98 17.93
CA ALA A 852 -20.33 -48.51 16.95
C ALA A 852 -19.86 -48.25 15.50
N ALA A 853 -20.47 -48.93 14.53
CA ALA A 853 -20.30 -48.66 13.11
C ALA A 853 -21.64 -48.58 12.40
N GLU A 854 -21.74 -47.71 11.38
CA GLU A 854 -22.81 -47.65 10.41
C GLU A 854 -22.29 -48.08 9.04
N GLY A 855 -23.03 -48.82 8.29
CA GLY A 855 -22.64 -49.35 6.95
C GLY A 855 -21.81 -50.65 7.00
N ALA A 856 -21.30 -51.03 8.16
CA ALA A 856 -20.56 -52.27 8.36
C ALA A 856 -20.68 -52.78 9.83
N GLU A 857 -20.41 -54.03 10.02
CA GLU A 857 -20.25 -54.61 11.35
C GLU A 857 -18.77 -54.56 11.78
N LEU A 858 -18.55 -54.32 13.11
CA LEU A 858 -17.25 -54.32 13.75
C LEU A 858 -16.85 -55.71 14.16
N TYR A 859 -15.65 -56.18 13.81
CA TYR A 859 -15.09 -57.43 14.28
C TYR A 859 -13.67 -57.19 14.84
N THR A 860 -13.39 -57.82 15.97
CA THR A 860 -12.05 -58.08 16.47
C THR A 860 -11.58 -59.45 15.96
N GLY A 861 -10.27 -59.60 15.83
CA GLY A 861 -9.65 -60.82 15.33
C GLY A 861 -8.78 -61.51 16.37
N GLU A 862 -8.88 -62.85 16.50
CA GLU A 862 -7.93 -63.66 17.22
C GLU A 862 -7.26 -64.64 16.25
N LEU A 863 -5.92 -64.52 16.12
CA LEU A 863 -5.14 -65.38 15.24
C LEU A 863 -4.84 -66.73 15.93
N ASN A 864 -5.37 -67.80 15.35
CA ASN A 864 -5.11 -69.18 15.78
C ASN A 864 -4.50 -69.98 14.61
N GLY A 865 -3.17 -70.15 14.61
CA GLY A 865 -2.42 -70.76 13.50
C GLY A 865 -2.60 -69.93 12.22
N ASN A 866 -3.18 -70.51 11.17
CA ASN A 866 -3.44 -69.84 9.89
C ASN A 866 -4.91 -69.40 9.73
N VAL A 867 -5.65 -69.24 10.80
CA VAL A 867 -7.04 -68.78 10.81
C VAL A 867 -7.17 -67.55 11.69
N MET A 868 -7.73 -66.49 11.16
CA MET A 868 -8.15 -65.31 11.90
C MET A 868 -9.64 -65.51 12.27
N ASN A 869 -9.90 -65.82 13.51
CA ASN A 869 -11.26 -65.91 14.03
C ASN A 869 -11.79 -64.51 14.32
N LEU A 870 -12.80 -64.14 13.60
CA LEU A 870 -13.46 -62.82 13.71
C LEU A 870 -14.63 -62.93 14.69
N THR A 871 -14.60 -62.12 15.73
CA THR A 871 -15.71 -62.01 16.73
C THR A 871 -16.36 -60.66 16.56
N LYS A 872 -17.67 -60.66 16.32
CA LYS A 872 -18.45 -59.43 16.22
C LYS A 872 -18.41 -58.67 17.55
N SER A 873 -17.98 -57.42 17.54
CA SER A 873 -17.97 -56.60 18.74
C SER A 873 -19.33 -55.92 18.98
N HIS A 874 -19.85 -56.15 20.19
CA HIS A 874 -21.06 -55.49 20.68
C HIS A 874 -20.76 -54.43 21.72
N THR A 875 -19.51 -54.31 22.17
CA THR A 875 -19.05 -53.35 23.18
C THR A 875 -18.11 -52.29 22.61
N GLY A 876 -18.09 -52.15 21.26
CA GLY A 876 -17.11 -51.33 20.58
C GLY A 876 -15.70 -51.97 20.66
N VAL A 877 -14.71 -51.33 20.03
CA VAL A 877 -13.32 -51.80 20.00
C VAL A 877 -12.43 -50.74 20.64
N ALA A 878 -11.50 -51.20 21.48
CA ALA A 878 -10.55 -50.34 22.20
C ALA A 878 -9.58 -49.65 21.21
N ALA A 879 -8.99 -48.54 21.65
CA ALA A 879 -7.94 -47.84 20.93
C ALA A 879 -6.77 -48.80 20.61
N GLU A 880 -6.09 -48.54 19.50
CA GLU A 880 -4.93 -49.31 19.09
C GLU A 880 -5.15 -50.82 19.00
N GLN A 881 -6.30 -51.18 18.48
CA GLN A 881 -6.65 -52.58 18.15
C GLN A 881 -6.92 -52.70 16.65
N GLY A 882 -6.48 -53.81 16.07
CA GLY A 882 -6.84 -54.18 14.72
C GLY A 882 -8.33 -54.46 14.59
N ILE A 883 -9.00 -53.81 13.67
CA ILE A 883 -10.42 -53.95 13.39
C ILE A 883 -10.61 -54.51 11.98
N VAL A 884 -11.50 -55.49 11.83
CA VAL A 884 -12.05 -55.91 10.55
C VAL A 884 -13.48 -55.38 10.43
N LEU A 885 -13.77 -54.67 9.33
CA LEU A 885 -15.09 -54.16 9.00
C LEU A 885 -15.70 -55.04 7.91
N VAL A 886 -16.94 -55.41 8.10
CA VAL A 886 -17.68 -56.29 7.16
C VAL A 886 -19.03 -55.66 6.84
N GLY A 887 -19.20 -55.17 5.65
CA GLY A 887 -20.46 -54.53 5.15
C GLY A 887 -21.14 -55.40 4.10
N GLU A 888 -22.31 -54.96 3.69
CA GLU A 888 -22.99 -55.51 2.51
C GLU A 888 -22.21 -55.18 1.23
N SER A 889 -22.33 -56.00 0.18
CA SER A 889 -21.56 -55.80 -1.06
C SER A 889 -21.74 -54.43 -1.73
N SER A 890 -22.83 -53.76 -1.45
CA SER A 890 -23.14 -52.41 -1.92
C SER A 890 -22.57 -51.30 -1.02
N ALA A 891 -22.09 -51.63 0.17
CA ALA A 891 -21.48 -50.65 1.10
C ALA A 891 -20.08 -50.26 0.61
N THR A 892 -19.87 -48.99 0.32
CA THR A 892 -18.59 -48.43 -0.10
C THR A 892 -17.80 -47.83 1.03
N LYS A 893 -18.44 -47.59 2.16
CA LYS A 893 -17.83 -47.04 3.38
C LYS A 893 -18.52 -47.53 4.66
N ALA A 894 -17.78 -47.51 5.74
CA ALA A 894 -18.29 -47.59 7.10
C ALA A 894 -18.05 -46.26 7.84
N VAL A 895 -18.99 -45.85 8.68
CA VAL A 895 -18.84 -44.70 9.58
C VAL A 895 -18.69 -45.23 10.99
N LEU A 896 -17.54 -45.05 11.59
CA LEU A 896 -17.23 -45.53 12.95
C LEU A 896 -17.43 -44.39 13.95
N THR A 897 -18.28 -44.61 14.96
CA THR A 897 -18.50 -43.66 16.04
C THR A 897 -17.33 -43.69 17.02
N ILE A 898 -16.66 -42.55 17.21
CA ILE A 898 -15.61 -42.38 18.22
C ILE A 898 -16.26 -42.40 19.60
N GLY A 899 -15.81 -43.28 20.48
CA GLY A 899 -16.41 -43.43 21.79
C GLY A 899 -15.83 -44.62 22.60
N GLU A 900 -16.44 -44.97 23.67
CA GLU A 900 -15.98 -46.10 24.51
C GLU A 900 -16.08 -47.42 23.73
N GLY A 901 -15.00 -48.20 23.79
CA GLY A 901 -14.93 -49.55 23.27
C GLY A 901 -13.96 -50.37 24.07
N THR A 902 -14.29 -51.66 24.31
CA THR A 902 -13.52 -52.56 25.19
C THR A 902 -13.02 -53.84 24.52
N ALA A 903 -13.56 -54.22 23.36
CA ALA A 903 -13.12 -55.36 22.62
C ALA A 903 -11.69 -55.22 22.13
N THR A 904 -10.90 -56.25 22.16
CA THR A 904 -9.49 -56.26 21.74
C THR A 904 -9.26 -57.37 20.74
N SER A 905 -8.26 -57.15 19.87
CA SER A 905 -7.78 -58.15 18.92
C SER A 905 -6.49 -58.79 19.43
N LYS A 906 -6.18 -59.99 18.91
CA LYS A 906 -4.97 -60.73 19.24
C LYS A 906 -4.36 -61.31 17.96
N GLY A 907 -3.17 -60.89 17.64
CA GLY A 907 -2.49 -61.27 16.38
C GLY A 907 -3.00 -60.59 15.12
N LEU A 908 -3.90 -59.60 15.29
CA LEU A 908 -4.27 -58.64 14.28
C LEU A 908 -3.62 -57.28 14.66
N GLU A 909 -2.45 -57.04 14.15
CA GLU A 909 -1.61 -55.87 14.43
C GLU A 909 -2.04 -54.68 13.58
N GLY A 910 -1.49 -53.51 13.85
CA GLY A 910 -1.81 -52.33 13.07
C GLY A 910 -0.74 -51.26 13.10
N THR A 911 -0.95 -50.20 12.31
CA THR A 911 -0.10 -49.04 12.31
C THR A 911 -0.91 -47.75 12.17
N LEU A 912 -0.60 -46.76 12.99
CA LEU A 912 -1.20 -45.42 12.92
C LEU A 912 -0.57 -44.57 11.85
N THR A 913 0.71 -44.78 11.55
CA THR A 913 1.47 -44.04 10.54
C THR A 913 1.93 -44.98 9.45
N PRO A 914 2.33 -44.49 8.26
CA PRO A 914 2.86 -45.35 7.20
C PRO A 914 4.06 -46.14 7.70
N LYS A 915 3.99 -47.46 7.61
CA LYS A 915 5.02 -48.42 8.11
C LYS A 915 5.74 -49.07 6.91
N ALA A 916 7.04 -48.88 6.83
CA ALA A 916 7.85 -49.60 5.87
C ALA A 916 7.89 -51.08 6.25
N VAL A 917 7.75 -51.99 5.29
CA VAL A 917 7.80 -53.44 5.46
C VAL A 917 8.57 -54.08 4.30
N GLU A 918 9.20 -55.21 4.55
CA GLU A 918 9.75 -56.02 3.45
C GLU A 918 8.59 -56.70 2.70
N ALA A 919 8.73 -56.81 1.40
CA ALA A 919 7.74 -57.47 0.55
C ALA A 919 7.46 -58.90 1.07
N SER A 920 6.20 -59.22 1.24
CA SER A 920 5.75 -60.50 1.77
C SER A 920 6.13 -60.84 3.23
N ALA A 921 6.58 -59.83 4.02
CA ALA A 921 6.84 -60.04 5.46
C ALA A 921 5.55 -60.00 6.31
N VAL A 922 4.51 -59.38 5.79
CA VAL A 922 3.19 -59.24 6.45
C VAL A 922 2.09 -59.72 5.52
N LEU A 923 0.93 -59.98 6.11
CA LEU A 923 -0.29 -60.36 5.37
C LEU A 923 -1.32 -59.23 5.55
N THR A 924 -1.93 -58.83 4.48
CA THR A 924 -3.00 -57.80 4.49
C THR A 924 -4.30 -58.41 4.00
N LEU A 925 -5.43 -57.78 4.44
CA LEU A 925 -6.74 -58.24 4.02
C LEU A 925 -6.91 -58.07 2.49
N GLY A 926 -7.32 -59.11 1.85
CA GLY A 926 -7.45 -59.20 0.40
C GLY A 926 -8.36 -60.33 -0.04
N LYS A 927 -8.41 -60.55 -1.37
CA LYS A 927 -9.17 -61.60 -2.00
C LYS A 927 -8.26 -62.43 -2.91
N SER A 928 -8.38 -63.76 -2.80
CA SER A 928 -7.76 -64.69 -3.73
C SER A 928 -8.84 -65.64 -4.27
N GLY A 929 -9.14 -65.55 -5.54
CA GLY A 929 -10.29 -66.24 -6.12
C GLY A 929 -11.63 -65.81 -5.47
N SER A 930 -12.36 -66.75 -4.88
CA SER A 930 -13.62 -66.47 -4.14
C SER A 930 -13.38 -66.22 -2.64
N GLU A 931 -12.19 -66.48 -2.13
CA GLU A 931 -11.89 -66.45 -0.69
C GLU A 931 -11.39 -65.07 -0.26
N VAL A 932 -11.85 -64.60 0.89
CA VAL A 932 -11.38 -63.39 1.58
C VAL A 932 -10.54 -63.81 2.80
N GLY A 933 -9.40 -63.18 2.95
CA GLY A 933 -8.45 -63.51 4.01
C GLY A 933 -7.27 -62.51 4.03
N PHE A 934 -6.27 -62.81 4.83
CA PHE A 934 -5.02 -62.04 4.87
C PHE A 934 -3.98 -62.76 3.99
N PHE A 935 -3.56 -62.10 2.92
CA PHE A 935 -2.63 -62.61 1.92
C PHE A 935 -1.31 -61.84 1.95
N ALA A 936 -0.24 -62.45 1.46
CA ALA A 936 1.11 -61.82 1.42
C ALA A 936 1.05 -60.46 0.74
N PHE A 937 1.48 -59.44 1.46
CA PHE A 937 1.58 -58.07 0.95
C PHE A 937 2.82 -57.90 0.11
N THR A 938 2.64 -57.57 -1.16
CA THR A 938 3.74 -57.43 -2.13
C THR A 938 4.33 -56.00 -2.16
N GLY A 939 3.69 -55.04 -1.50
CA GLY A 939 4.21 -53.69 -1.37
C GLY A 939 5.30 -53.55 -0.34
N THR A 940 5.96 -52.39 -0.31
CA THR A 940 7.05 -52.09 0.62
C THR A 940 6.62 -51.17 1.78
N GLN A 941 5.34 -50.73 1.81
CA GLN A 941 4.82 -49.85 2.86
C GLN A 941 3.34 -50.13 3.10
N ILE A 942 2.97 -50.36 4.34
CA ILE A 942 1.57 -50.37 4.79
C ILE A 942 1.15 -48.92 5.02
N GLY A 943 -0.03 -48.52 4.50
CA GLY A 943 -0.59 -47.20 4.74
C GLY A 943 -0.95 -46.95 6.20
N ALA A 944 -1.12 -45.71 6.59
CA ALA A 944 -1.60 -45.30 7.89
C ALA A 944 -2.99 -45.91 8.19
N ASN A 945 -3.25 -46.18 9.48
CA ASN A 945 -4.54 -46.62 9.99
C ASN A 945 -5.01 -47.97 9.37
N LYS A 946 -4.07 -48.91 9.09
CA LYS A 946 -4.38 -50.21 8.55
C LYS A 946 -3.99 -51.28 9.55
N ALA A 947 -4.85 -52.30 9.64
CA ALA A 947 -4.50 -53.54 10.38
C ALA A 947 -4.00 -54.61 9.41
N TYR A 948 -3.06 -55.42 9.90
CA TYR A 948 -2.36 -56.48 9.18
C TYR A 948 -2.03 -57.66 10.11
N VAL A 949 -1.59 -58.78 9.57
CA VAL A 949 -1.15 -59.92 10.34
C VAL A 949 0.36 -60.09 10.10
N GLU A 950 1.16 -60.25 11.16
CA GLU A 950 2.57 -60.62 11.05
C GLU A 950 2.68 -62.04 10.47
N LYS A 951 3.51 -62.24 9.45
CA LYS A 951 3.65 -63.51 8.79
C LYS A 951 4.45 -64.47 9.69
N THR A 952 3.80 -65.54 10.11
CA THR A 952 4.54 -66.67 10.76
C THR A 952 5.27 -67.52 9.72
N ALA A 953 6.38 -68.14 10.10
CA ALA A 953 7.18 -68.99 9.22
C ALA A 953 6.30 -70.11 8.58
N GLY A 954 6.26 -70.12 7.23
CA GLY A 954 5.53 -71.09 6.43
C GLY A 954 4.09 -70.70 6.07
N ALA A 955 3.51 -69.60 6.64
CA ALA A 955 2.17 -69.17 6.27
C ALA A 955 2.18 -68.42 4.95
N SER A 956 1.39 -68.81 3.98
CA SER A 956 1.15 -68.13 2.72
C SER A 956 -0.11 -67.26 2.72
N ALA A 957 -1.04 -67.59 3.59
CA ALA A 957 -2.29 -66.87 3.83
C ALA A 957 -2.87 -67.19 5.23
N VAL A 958 -3.66 -66.27 5.77
CA VAL A 958 -4.47 -66.49 6.98
C VAL A 958 -5.93 -66.23 6.54
N MET A 959 -6.75 -67.25 6.65
CA MET A 959 -8.16 -67.23 6.27
C MET A 959 -8.99 -66.65 7.40
N ILE A 960 -10.00 -65.86 7.06
CA ILE A 960 -10.95 -65.34 8.05
C ILE A 960 -12.03 -66.39 8.32
N ASN A 961 -12.37 -66.52 9.59
CA ASN A 961 -13.46 -67.35 10.07
C ASN A 961 -14.37 -66.52 10.94
N PHE A 962 -15.64 -66.44 10.61
CA PHE A 962 -16.68 -65.81 11.42
C PHE A 962 -17.08 -66.86 12.51
N GLY A 963 -16.64 -66.64 13.73
CA GLY A 963 -17.09 -67.42 14.86
C GLY A 963 -18.62 -67.33 14.90
N GLU A 964 -19.29 -68.51 14.78
CA GLU A 964 -20.73 -68.57 15.07
C GLU A 964 -20.90 -68.23 16.54
N VAL A 965 -21.63 -67.17 16.83
CA VAL A 965 -22.07 -66.91 18.22
C VAL A 965 -23.11 -67.92 18.60
N THR A 966 -22.67 -69.14 18.96
CA THR A 966 -23.43 -70.07 19.69
C THR A 966 -23.33 -69.78 21.20
N GLY A 967 -23.63 -68.58 21.59
CA GLY A 967 -23.71 -68.13 22.95
C GLY A 967 -25.02 -67.46 23.19
N ILE A 968 -25.78 -68.03 24.03
CA ILE A 968 -26.94 -67.36 24.67
C ILE A 968 -26.43 -66.03 25.19
N GLU A 969 -26.97 -64.97 24.63
CA GLU A 969 -26.77 -63.65 25.22
C GLU A 969 -27.08 -63.79 26.70
N ASN A 970 -26.09 -63.60 27.58
CA ASN A 970 -26.32 -63.42 28.98
C ASN A 970 -27.36 -62.29 29.05
N ALA A 971 -28.59 -62.70 29.42
CA ALA A 971 -29.59 -61.75 29.78
C ALA A 971 -28.96 -60.88 30.87
N VAL A 972 -28.67 -59.67 30.55
CA VAL A 972 -28.30 -58.64 31.53
C VAL A 972 -29.44 -58.67 32.50
N ALA A 973 -29.14 -59.12 33.69
CA ALA A 973 -30.09 -59.14 34.82
C ALA A 973 -30.69 -57.75 34.86
N PRO A 974 -32.02 -57.62 35.00
CA PRO A 974 -32.62 -56.32 35.04
C PRO A 974 -32.11 -55.55 36.26
N GLU A 975 -31.18 -54.71 36.04
CA GLU A 975 -30.73 -53.81 37.10
C GLU A 975 -31.87 -52.83 37.36
N ALA A 976 -32.42 -52.94 38.53
CA ALA A 976 -33.40 -52.10 39.16
C ALA A 976 -34.87 -52.19 38.69
N ALA A 977 -35.51 -53.29 39.00
CA ALA A 977 -36.99 -53.35 39.10
C ALA A 977 -37.60 -52.29 40.06
N ASN A 978 -36.80 -51.51 40.75
CA ASN A 978 -37.19 -50.50 41.75
C ASN A 978 -36.98 -49.05 41.36
N ALA A 979 -36.55 -48.73 40.10
CA ALA A 979 -36.44 -47.34 39.71
C ALA A 979 -37.84 -46.67 39.58
N PRO A 980 -38.03 -45.47 40.09
CA PRO A 980 -39.31 -44.77 40.02
C PRO A 980 -39.76 -44.56 38.63
N LEU A 981 -41.04 -44.86 38.36
CA LEU A 981 -41.72 -44.72 37.09
C LEU A 981 -42.44 -43.39 37.03
N TYR A 982 -42.31 -42.65 35.89
CA TYR A 982 -42.93 -41.33 35.66
C TYR A 982 -43.77 -41.35 34.41
N ASP A 983 -44.91 -40.67 34.42
CA ASP A 983 -45.66 -40.36 33.21
C ASP A 983 -44.98 -39.20 32.42
N LEU A 984 -45.45 -38.86 31.24
CA LEU A 984 -44.88 -37.80 30.44
C LEU A 984 -45.03 -36.40 31.04
N SER A 985 -45.85 -36.21 32.05
CA SER A 985 -45.97 -34.96 32.79
C SER A 985 -44.98 -34.84 33.96
N GLY A 986 -44.10 -35.85 34.13
CA GLY A 986 -43.11 -35.91 35.21
C GLY A 986 -43.67 -36.39 36.55
N ARG A 987 -44.91 -36.85 36.59
CA ARG A 987 -45.54 -37.34 37.81
C ARG A 987 -45.19 -38.80 38.04
N ARG A 988 -44.74 -39.15 39.21
CA ARG A 988 -44.41 -40.49 39.59
C ARG A 988 -45.68 -41.40 39.64
N VAL A 989 -45.61 -42.54 38.95
CA VAL A 989 -46.68 -43.51 38.90
C VAL A 989 -46.25 -44.81 39.56
N VAL A 990 -47.14 -45.49 40.30
CA VAL A 990 -46.81 -46.67 41.05
C VAL A 990 -46.87 -47.95 40.18
N LYS A 991 -47.65 -47.90 39.06
CA LYS A 991 -47.79 -49.07 38.20
C LYS A 991 -48.08 -48.52 36.74
N ALA A 992 -47.39 -49.08 35.76
CA ALA A 992 -47.63 -48.78 34.35
C ALA A 992 -48.95 -49.43 33.91
N VAL A 993 -49.76 -48.73 33.15
CA VAL A 993 -50.98 -49.25 32.51
C VAL A 993 -50.63 -49.63 31.06
N LYS A 994 -51.07 -50.80 30.63
CA LYS A 994 -50.82 -51.35 29.34
C LYS A 994 -51.19 -50.32 28.24
N GLY A 995 -50.27 -50.08 27.32
CA GLY A 995 -50.39 -49.08 26.21
C GLY A 995 -50.03 -47.64 26.61
N GLY A 996 -49.74 -47.37 27.88
CA GLY A 996 -49.30 -46.06 28.34
C GLY A 996 -47.80 -45.82 28.12
N LEU A 997 -47.41 -44.58 27.81
CA LEU A 997 -46.01 -44.17 27.63
C LEU A 997 -45.46 -43.61 28.94
N TYR A 998 -44.29 -44.11 29.35
CA TYR A 998 -43.69 -43.82 30.65
C TYR A 998 -42.18 -43.55 30.51
N ILE A 999 -41.59 -42.94 31.53
CA ILE A 999 -40.15 -42.72 31.69
C ILE A 999 -39.68 -43.49 32.93
N GLN A 1000 -38.65 -44.34 32.76
CA GLN A 1000 -37.97 -45.06 33.86
C GLN A 1000 -36.44 -45.05 33.54
N ASN A 1001 -35.61 -44.67 34.47
CA ASN A 1001 -34.16 -44.51 34.28
C ASN A 1001 -33.80 -43.60 33.09
N GLY A 1002 -34.55 -42.50 32.91
CA GLY A 1002 -34.32 -41.56 31.84
C GLY A 1002 -34.72 -42.04 30.44
N LYS A 1003 -35.21 -43.27 30.31
CA LYS A 1003 -35.67 -43.81 29.03
C LYS A 1003 -37.19 -43.84 28.92
N LYS A 1004 -37.73 -43.45 27.77
CA LYS A 1004 -39.15 -43.55 27.44
C LYS A 1004 -39.47 -44.97 26.94
N PHE A 1005 -40.55 -45.57 27.44
CA PHE A 1005 -41.03 -46.85 26.93
C PHE A 1005 -42.58 -46.93 26.95
N ILE A 1006 -43.15 -47.78 26.13
CA ILE A 1006 -44.58 -48.08 26.19
C ILE A 1006 -44.77 -49.38 27.00
N ALA A 1007 -45.61 -49.29 28.00
CA ALA A 1007 -45.97 -50.47 28.79
C ALA A 1007 -46.74 -51.44 27.93
N ARG A 1008 -46.29 -52.68 27.82
CA ARG A 1008 -46.87 -53.74 27.01
C ARG A 1008 -47.82 -54.64 27.87
#